data_ad184892f823ca254f5614275434db1e
#
_entry.id   ad184892f823ca254f5614275434db1e
#
_cell.length_a   1.000
_cell.length_b   1.000
_cell.length_c   1.000
_cell.angle_alpha   90.00
_cell.angle_beta   90.00
_cell.angle_gamma   90.00
#
_symmetry.space_group_name_H-M   'P 1'
#
loop_
_entity.id
_entity.type
_entity.pdbx_description
1 polymer ?
#
loop_
_entity_poly.entity_id
_entity_poly.type
_entity_poly.pdbx_seq_one_letter_code
_entity_poly.pdbx_strand_id
1 'polypeptide(L)'
;MSAKDINNTKRLFLVDAMGYIFRAFFAPMDRLQTATGVPTKVPYLFATMMRRLFKSKDLRPDYLAVVFDHSAPTFRDKLFASYKAQRPPMPDEISVQIPFVRRYCEAMHLPILEYPGYEADDVIGSLARQATGEDLDVIIVTSDKDLMQLVGGRVRLLNPTKGDLLVDEEKVVELMGVPPSKVPDVMALMGDTIDNIPGARDPNDKPAPGERRKAGIGDVGARQLIQQFGSAEEALKRAAEVKRSSYREALEKCGEFVLLSKQLSKIPTDAPVPLSLERLRIQEPDSVALRELYTELGFTSLIKELAPVVDEKATDYAALNSPAELKAFLDSIPRGQEAAVWLALDSEDPEEEGFGTRVLGIEISTKAGSARFAANDVDNRMVAALGSWLADGKRPKIVHDPKLFSLLALPDSPGGDGRIAGISHATMLYSFLVRPTTANHVFAEVVLRHLNRTLSGAPGERADFLLRLAPSLRAEVDKLGLTKLYETIDFPLAGVLARMEAAGILVDKKELDVIATKAQEELTRIEQSIYGLVGFEFKINSPQQLAEVLFDKLNLQPPRRSRVKSRSTAAEVLEELAALHELPKKVLEYREIAKVKSTYADALPRLIHPVTGRLHTRFSQTGAVTGRLSSTNPNLQNIPIRTALGREIRAAFVAPPGRVLLSADYSQIELRILAHLSEDPILTDAFRRGEDIHSRTAQEVFGVLPLEQTREHRRVAKVINFGVIYGLSPFGLAQNLGIDTKEAARFIAAYFERYSGVKKYLDRQIAETRKSGFTKTIFGRIRPMPEITSPQVNLRNFAERTAMNTPMQGAAADLIKLAMIELDRRLSDGFESRMILQVHDELLFEAPEKEASRLAALVKEVMEGAYKLRVPLLVETKAGLNWRDMK
;
A
#
# COMPACT_ATOMS: atom_id res chain seq x y z
N MET A 1 -43.84 -6.81 -25.07
CA MET A 1 -44.18 -5.60 -24.29
C MET A 1 -43.37 -4.44 -24.87
N SER A 2 -44.06 -3.31 -25.16
CA SER A 2 -43.41 -2.17 -25.79
C SER A 2 -42.51 -1.44 -24.80
N ALA A 3 -41.48 -0.72 -25.31
CA ALA A 3 -40.51 0.06 -24.52
C ALA A 3 -41.16 1.13 -23.57
N LYS A 4 -42.48 1.30 -23.60
CA LYS A 4 -43.23 2.20 -22.71
C LYS A 4 -43.68 1.58 -21.40
N ASP A 5 -43.75 0.23 -21.29
CA ASP A 5 -44.20 -0.45 -20.08
C ASP A 5 -43.12 -0.64 -18.99
N ILE A 6 -41.86 -0.33 -19.35
CA ILE A 6 -40.67 -0.53 -18.49
C ILE A 6 -40.53 0.56 -17.38
N ASN A 7 -41.27 1.65 -17.45
CA ASN A 7 -41.01 2.86 -16.65
C ASN A 7 -41.77 2.95 -15.31
N ASN A 8 -42.61 1.97 -14.94
CA ASN A 8 -43.44 2.09 -13.71
C ASN A 8 -43.37 0.91 -12.74
N THR A 9 -42.60 -0.14 -13.02
CA THR A 9 -42.46 -1.31 -12.14
C THR A 9 -41.25 -1.14 -11.23
N LYS A 10 -41.47 -1.35 -9.90
CA LYS A 10 -40.35 -1.30 -8.93
C LYS A 10 -39.40 -2.49 -9.11
N ARG A 11 -38.12 -2.27 -8.85
CA ARG A 11 -37.03 -3.22 -9.10
C ARG A 11 -36.31 -3.62 -7.83
N LEU A 12 -36.19 -4.93 -7.64
CA LEU A 12 -35.36 -5.53 -6.59
C LEU A 12 -34.05 -6.04 -7.20
N PHE A 13 -32.91 -5.58 -6.67
CA PHE A 13 -31.59 -6.09 -7.01
C PHE A 13 -31.09 -7.04 -5.93
N LEU A 14 -30.70 -8.24 -6.33
CA LEU A 14 -30.09 -9.25 -5.47
C LEU A 14 -28.63 -9.44 -5.91
N VAL A 15 -27.71 -8.96 -5.11
CA VAL A 15 -26.28 -8.97 -5.45
C VAL A 15 -25.61 -10.15 -4.78
N ASP A 16 -25.04 -11.05 -5.57
CA ASP A 16 -24.13 -12.09 -5.13
C ASP A 16 -22.79 -11.47 -4.67
N ALA A 17 -22.61 -11.40 -3.35
CA ALA A 17 -21.46 -10.74 -2.75
C ALA A 17 -20.15 -11.43 -3.10
N MET A 18 -20.13 -12.79 -3.03
CA MET A 18 -18.91 -13.55 -3.26
C MET A 18 -18.48 -13.49 -4.72
N GLY A 19 -19.43 -13.57 -5.66
CA GLY A 19 -19.17 -13.38 -7.09
C GLY A 19 -18.52 -12.03 -7.39
N TYR A 20 -18.97 -10.94 -6.73
CA TYR A 20 -18.37 -9.61 -6.84
C TYR A 20 -16.98 -9.50 -6.21
N ILE A 21 -16.80 -10.08 -5.01
CA ILE A 21 -15.53 -10.09 -4.26
C ILE A 21 -14.44 -10.83 -5.05
N PHE A 22 -14.74 -12.04 -5.51
CA PHE A 22 -13.79 -12.81 -6.33
C PHE A 22 -13.45 -12.10 -7.63
N ARG A 23 -14.44 -11.51 -8.30
CA ARG A 23 -14.19 -10.71 -9.49
C ARG A 23 -13.27 -9.52 -9.22
N ALA A 24 -13.53 -8.76 -8.17
CA ALA A 24 -12.68 -7.63 -7.78
C ALA A 24 -11.25 -8.09 -7.49
N PHE A 25 -11.08 -9.23 -6.84
CA PHE A 25 -9.76 -9.78 -6.55
C PHE A 25 -8.96 -10.15 -7.80
N PHE A 26 -9.60 -10.83 -8.77
CA PHE A 26 -8.94 -11.26 -10.00
C PHE A 26 -8.94 -10.22 -11.12
N ALA A 27 -9.51 -9.05 -10.92
CA ALA A 27 -9.50 -7.97 -11.92
C ALA A 27 -8.05 -7.58 -12.30
N PRO A 28 -7.77 -7.28 -13.59
CA PRO A 28 -6.46 -6.80 -14.05
C PRO A 28 -6.24 -5.35 -13.59
N MET A 29 -5.81 -5.16 -12.39
CA MET A 29 -5.51 -3.88 -11.76
C MET A 29 -4.31 -4.06 -10.84
N ASP A 30 -3.46 -3.03 -10.73
CA ASP A 30 -2.34 -3.01 -9.81
C ASP A 30 -2.80 -3.20 -8.36
N ARG A 31 -1.89 -3.68 -7.52
CA ARG A 31 -2.16 -3.89 -6.10
C ARG A 31 -2.42 -2.56 -5.43
N LEU A 32 -3.65 -2.35 -4.95
CA LEU A 32 -3.99 -1.26 -4.05
C LEU A 32 -3.80 -1.73 -2.61
N GLN A 33 -3.18 -0.87 -1.80
CA GLN A 33 -2.97 -1.15 -0.38
C GLN A 33 -2.93 0.16 0.41
N THR A 34 -3.26 0.07 1.70
CA THR A 34 -3.08 1.20 2.63
C THR A 34 -1.58 1.50 2.82
N ALA A 35 -1.26 2.63 3.42
CA ALA A 35 0.11 2.97 3.82
C ALA A 35 0.73 1.92 4.79
N THR A 36 -0.11 1.14 5.45
CA THR A 36 0.30 0.02 6.34
C THR A 36 0.44 -1.32 5.62
N GLY A 37 0.19 -1.37 4.29
CA GLY A 37 0.32 -2.57 3.47
C GLY A 37 -0.91 -3.49 3.46
N VAL A 38 -2.03 -3.06 4.02
CA VAL A 38 -3.30 -3.81 3.97
C VAL A 38 -3.87 -3.74 2.55
N PRO A 39 -4.17 -4.87 1.89
CA PRO A 39 -4.71 -4.86 0.55
C PRO A 39 -6.12 -4.27 0.53
N THR A 40 -6.40 -3.37 -0.43
CA THR A 40 -7.66 -2.61 -0.51
C THR A 40 -8.34 -2.68 -1.89
N LYS A 41 -7.80 -3.45 -2.81
CA LYS A 41 -8.31 -3.59 -4.18
C LYS A 41 -9.77 -4.07 -4.24
N VAL A 42 -10.10 -5.06 -3.41
CA VAL A 42 -11.46 -5.66 -3.39
C VAL A 42 -12.50 -4.65 -2.94
N PRO A 43 -12.39 -3.98 -1.78
CA PRO A 43 -13.38 -2.99 -1.36
C PRO A 43 -13.44 -1.78 -2.31
N TYR A 44 -12.34 -1.36 -2.93
CA TYR A 44 -12.33 -0.29 -3.94
C TYR A 44 -13.18 -0.64 -5.17
N LEU A 45 -12.92 -1.82 -5.75
CA LEU A 45 -13.64 -2.27 -6.94
C LEU A 45 -15.09 -2.61 -6.61
N PHE A 46 -15.35 -3.20 -5.45
CA PHE A 46 -16.72 -3.46 -4.98
C PHE A 46 -17.52 -2.15 -4.87
N ALA A 47 -16.99 -1.16 -4.17
CA ALA A 47 -17.62 0.16 -4.07
C ALA A 47 -17.86 0.80 -5.43
N THR A 48 -16.87 0.72 -6.34
CA THR A 48 -16.98 1.27 -7.71
C THR A 48 -18.06 0.55 -8.53
N MET A 49 -18.16 -0.78 -8.42
CA MET A 49 -19.18 -1.57 -9.10
C MET A 49 -20.59 -1.25 -8.55
N MET A 50 -20.74 -1.16 -7.23
CA MET A 50 -22.01 -0.79 -6.59
C MET A 50 -22.48 0.61 -7.02
N ARG A 51 -21.55 1.59 -7.02
CA ARG A 51 -21.87 2.95 -7.47
C ARG A 51 -22.32 3.01 -8.93
N ARG A 52 -21.80 2.13 -9.78
CA ARG A 52 -22.22 2.04 -11.19
C ARG A 52 -23.68 1.58 -11.30
N LEU A 53 -24.11 0.65 -10.44
CA LEU A 53 -25.52 0.25 -10.36
C LEU A 53 -26.43 1.42 -9.98
N PHE A 54 -26.06 2.20 -8.95
CA PHE A 54 -26.86 3.36 -8.51
C PHE A 54 -26.91 4.51 -9.52
N LYS A 55 -25.84 4.70 -10.32
CA LYS A 55 -25.75 5.75 -11.35
C LYS A 55 -26.39 5.36 -12.68
N SER A 56 -26.80 4.10 -12.86
CA SER A 56 -27.43 3.65 -14.11
C SER A 56 -28.80 4.35 -14.27
N LYS A 57 -29.00 4.99 -15.43
CA LYS A 57 -30.27 5.64 -15.77
C LYS A 57 -31.36 4.62 -16.10
N ASP A 58 -30.99 3.49 -16.70
CA ASP A 58 -31.91 2.50 -17.23
C ASP A 58 -32.22 1.37 -16.23
N LEU A 59 -31.29 1.11 -15.28
CA LEU A 59 -31.37 -0.01 -14.34
C LEU A 59 -31.14 0.46 -12.89
N ARG A 60 -31.86 1.50 -12.47
CA ARG A 60 -31.79 1.96 -11.07
C ARG A 60 -32.59 1.05 -10.15
N PRO A 61 -32.02 0.56 -9.02
CA PRO A 61 -32.75 -0.24 -8.04
C PRO A 61 -33.66 0.63 -7.17
N ASP A 62 -34.87 0.10 -6.83
CA ASP A 62 -35.72 0.63 -5.75
C ASP A 62 -35.46 -0.08 -4.43
N TYR A 63 -35.16 -1.38 -4.51
CA TYR A 63 -34.79 -2.26 -3.43
C TYR A 63 -33.50 -2.99 -3.77
N LEU A 64 -32.65 -3.24 -2.75
CA LEU A 64 -31.40 -3.96 -2.95
C LEU A 64 -31.05 -4.79 -1.72
N ALA A 65 -30.49 -5.97 -1.94
CA ALA A 65 -29.84 -6.79 -0.93
C ALA A 65 -28.47 -7.29 -1.45
N VAL A 66 -27.49 -7.34 -0.56
CA VAL A 66 -26.19 -7.98 -0.80
C VAL A 66 -26.18 -9.31 -0.05
N VAL A 67 -26.10 -10.42 -0.78
CA VAL A 67 -26.25 -11.75 -0.23
C VAL A 67 -24.88 -12.41 -0.10
N PHE A 68 -24.54 -12.85 1.12
CA PHE A 68 -23.31 -13.56 1.45
C PHE A 68 -23.59 -15.03 1.77
N ASP A 69 -22.60 -15.89 1.52
CA ASP A 69 -22.60 -17.25 2.01
C ASP A 69 -22.45 -17.27 3.54
N HIS A 70 -23.20 -18.12 4.22
CA HIS A 70 -23.04 -18.39 5.63
C HIS A 70 -22.00 -19.48 5.87
N SER A 71 -21.25 -19.39 6.98
CA SER A 71 -20.18 -20.35 7.30
C SER A 71 -20.64 -21.73 7.79
N ALA A 72 -21.92 -21.89 8.12
CA ALA A 72 -22.47 -23.17 8.58
C ALA A 72 -22.64 -24.15 7.40
N PRO A 73 -22.52 -25.48 7.65
CA PRO A 73 -22.76 -26.50 6.63
C PRO A 73 -24.19 -26.38 6.05
N THR A 74 -24.30 -26.63 4.75
CA THR A 74 -25.56 -26.54 4.01
C THR A 74 -26.26 -27.91 3.89
N PHE A 75 -27.43 -27.95 3.30
CA PHE A 75 -28.12 -29.20 3.02
C PHE A 75 -27.33 -30.03 1.96
N ARG A 76 -26.52 -29.38 1.09
CA ARG A 76 -25.69 -30.06 0.09
C ARG A 76 -24.56 -30.86 0.73
N ASP A 77 -23.96 -30.38 1.81
CA ASP A 77 -22.96 -31.09 2.59
C ASP A 77 -23.54 -32.37 3.20
N LYS A 78 -24.83 -32.37 3.56
CA LYS A 78 -25.54 -33.56 4.07
C LYS A 78 -25.88 -34.57 2.97
N LEU A 79 -26.18 -34.08 1.76
CA LEU A 79 -26.47 -34.91 0.59
C LEU A 79 -25.24 -35.57 0.04
N PHE A 80 -24.10 -34.88 0.03
CA PHE A 80 -22.85 -35.35 -0.54
C PHE A 80 -21.65 -34.84 0.26
N ALA A 81 -21.09 -35.67 1.13
CA ALA A 81 -20.00 -35.30 2.04
C ALA A 81 -18.72 -34.76 1.35
N SER A 82 -18.55 -35.08 0.05
CA SER A 82 -17.43 -34.56 -0.75
C SER A 82 -17.77 -33.29 -1.51
N TYR A 83 -18.94 -32.69 -1.32
CA TYR A 83 -19.35 -31.42 -1.91
C TYR A 83 -18.35 -30.31 -1.51
N LYS A 84 -17.84 -29.56 -2.49
CA LYS A 84 -16.84 -28.50 -2.29
C LYS A 84 -15.54 -28.92 -1.57
N ALA A 85 -15.34 -30.23 -1.26
CA ALA A 85 -14.16 -30.69 -0.51
C ALA A 85 -12.83 -30.45 -1.22
N GLN A 86 -12.84 -30.23 -2.53
CA GLN A 86 -11.65 -29.96 -3.35
C GLN A 86 -11.42 -28.45 -3.58
N ARG A 87 -12.31 -27.59 -3.11
CA ARG A 87 -12.09 -26.12 -3.18
C ARG A 87 -10.86 -25.75 -2.39
N PRO A 88 -9.88 -25.04 -2.98
CA PRO A 88 -8.78 -24.49 -2.21
C PRO A 88 -9.35 -23.51 -1.16
N PRO A 89 -8.70 -23.43 0.02
CA PRO A 89 -9.11 -22.43 1.01
C PRO A 89 -9.07 -21.04 0.41
N MET A 90 -10.00 -20.18 0.85
CA MET A 90 -10.05 -18.78 0.42
C MET A 90 -8.68 -18.12 0.63
N PRO A 91 -8.11 -17.43 -0.38
CA PRO A 91 -6.87 -16.69 -0.21
C PRO A 91 -6.95 -15.72 0.97
N ASP A 92 -5.93 -15.72 1.82
CA ASP A 92 -5.85 -14.82 2.97
C ASP A 92 -6.03 -13.35 2.57
N GLU A 93 -5.51 -12.97 1.39
CA GLU A 93 -5.66 -11.62 0.84
C GLU A 93 -7.11 -11.23 0.56
N ILE A 94 -8.01 -12.17 0.25
CA ILE A 94 -9.45 -11.92 0.11
C ILE A 94 -10.08 -11.80 1.50
N SER A 95 -9.79 -12.76 2.38
CA SER A 95 -10.39 -12.84 3.72
C SER A 95 -10.18 -11.56 4.52
N VAL A 96 -8.99 -10.94 4.38
CA VAL A 96 -8.63 -9.65 5.00
C VAL A 96 -9.51 -8.50 4.53
N GLN A 97 -10.01 -8.54 3.29
CA GLN A 97 -10.73 -7.44 2.66
C GLN A 97 -12.26 -7.53 2.82
N ILE A 98 -12.81 -8.71 3.13
CA ILE A 98 -14.27 -8.91 3.33
C ILE A 98 -14.86 -7.99 4.41
N PRO A 99 -14.22 -7.79 5.58
CA PRO A 99 -14.76 -6.87 6.60
C PRO A 99 -14.93 -5.44 6.09
N PHE A 100 -14.06 -4.95 5.21
CA PHE A 100 -14.20 -3.62 4.62
C PHE A 100 -15.35 -3.55 3.63
N VAL A 101 -15.62 -4.63 2.88
CA VAL A 101 -16.81 -4.72 2.02
C VAL A 101 -18.09 -4.70 2.85
N ARG A 102 -18.13 -5.40 4.00
CA ARG A 102 -19.28 -5.37 4.92
C ARG A 102 -19.48 -3.97 5.50
N ARG A 103 -18.43 -3.32 6.00
CA ARG A 103 -18.51 -1.93 6.49
C ARG A 103 -18.96 -0.95 5.41
N TYR A 104 -18.56 -1.17 4.14
CA TYR A 104 -19.09 -0.40 3.02
C TYR A 104 -20.62 -0.59 2.86
N CYS A 105 -21.09 -1.83 2.89
CA CYS A 105 -22.53 -2.10 2.80
C CYS A 105 -23.29 -1.47 3.97
N GLU A 106 -22.77 -1.56 5.19
CA GLU A 106 -23.36 -0.94 6.39
C GLU A 106 -23.45 0.58 6.23
N ALA A 107 -22.36 1.25 5.83
CA ALA A 107 -22.31 2.69 5.60
C ALA A 107 -23.19 3.16 4.44
N MET A 108 -23.40 2.31 3.45
CA MET A 108 -24.35 2.53 2.34
C MET A 108 -25.80 2.18 2.71
N HIS A 109 -26.09 1.74 3.92
CA HIS A 109 -27.36 1.20 4.37
C HIS A 109 -27.89 0.07 3.47
N LEU A 110 -26.98 -0.76 2.91
CA LEU A 110 -27.34 -1.91 2.09
C LEU A 110 -27.54 -3.14 2.97
N PRO A 111 -28.73 -3.75 2.97
CA PRO A 111 -28.98 -4.95 3.74
C PRO A 111 -28.07 -6.10 3.34
N ILE A 112 -27.33 -6.63 4.30
CA ILE A 112 -26.56 -7.86 4.18
C ILE A 112 -27.46 -9.02 4.60
N LEU A 113 -27.60 -10.01 3.73
CA LEU A 113 -28.37 -11.22 3.98
C LEU A 113 -27.45 -12.44 3.93
N GLU A 114 -27.54 -13.27 4.94
CA GLU A 114 -26.87 -14.58 5.03
C GLU A 114 -27.73 -15.49 5.92
N TYR A 115 -27.85 -16.75 5.50
CA TYR A 115 -28.78 -17.69 6.18
C TYR A 115 -28.09 -19.01 6.50
N PRO A 116 -28.11 -19.47 7.78
CA PRO A 116 -27.51 -20.75 8.16
C PRO A 116 -28.16 -21.92 7.42
N GLY A 117 -27.36 -22.82 6.86
CA GLY A 117 -27.83 -24.01 6.17
C GLY A 117 -28.17 -23.82 4.67
N TYR A 118 -28.05 -22.59 4.16
CA TYR A 118 -28.30 -22.25 2.76
C TYR A 118 -27.11 -21.46 2.18
N GLU A 119 -26.86 -21.63 0.91
CA GLU A 119 -25.89 -20.82 0.17
C GLU A 119 -26.52 -19.50 -0.31
N ALA A 120 -25.71 -18.53 -0.71
CA ALA A 120 -26.19 -17.25 -1.24
C ALA A 120 -27.16 -17.43 -2.41
N ASP A 121 -26.91 -18.40 -3.29
CA ASP A 121 -27.76 -18.71 -4.44
C ASP A 121 -29.16 -19.18 -4.03
N ASP A 122 -29.28 -19.95 -2.94
CA ASP A 122 -30.55 -20.45 -2.42
C ASP A 122 -31.38 -19.29 -1.83
N VAL A 123 -30.70 -18.38 -1.14
CA VAL A 123 -31.33 -17.16 -0.59
C VAL A 123 -31.80 -16.26 -1.74
N ILE A 124 -30.96 -16.05 -2.75
CA ILE A 124 -31.29 -15.27 -3.96
C ILE A 124 -32.49 -15.89 -4.70
N GLY A 125 -32.49 -17.20 -4.93
CA GLY A 125 -33.57 -17.90 -5.62
C GLY A 125 -34.93 -17.78 -4.88
N SER A 126 -34.89 -17.90 -3.54
CA SER A 126 -36.08 -17.81 -2.70
C SER A 126 -36.65 -16.40 -2.63
N LEU A 127 -35.79 -15.39 -2.52
CA LEU A 127 -36.21 -13.98 -2.55
C LEU A 127 -36.73 -13.57 -3.93
N ALA A 128 -36.07 -14.04 -5.00
CA ALA A 128 -36.53 -13.75 -6.38
C ALA A 128 -37.94 -14.27 -6.63
N ARG A 129 -38.24 -15.50 -6.17
CA ARG A 129 -39.59 -16.08 -6.26
C ARG A 129 -40.63 -15.28 -5.47
N GLN A 130 -40.31 -14.91 -4.22
CA GLN A 130 -41.23 -14.11 -3.39
C GLN A 130 -41.49 -12.73 -4.01
N ALA A 131 -40.46 -12.06 -4.48
CA ALA A 131 -40.52 -10.72 -5.06
C ALA A 131 -41.34 -10.68 -6.36
N THR A 132 -41.28 -11.73 -7.19
CA THR A 132 -42.13 -11.82 -8.39
C THR A 132 -43.62 -12.03 -8.01
N GLY A 133 -43.90 -12.63 -6.86
CA GLY A 133 -45.25 -12.70 -6.29
C GLY A 133 -45.81 -11.34 -5.85
N GLU A 134 -44.96 -10.37 -5.53
CA GLU A 134 -45.29 -8.98 -5.17
C GLU A 134 -45.16 -8.02 -6.37
N ASP A 135 -45.24 -8.52 -7.58
CA ASP A 135 -45.19 -7.76 -8.84
C ASP A 135 -43.91 -6.94 -9.08
N LEU A 136 -42.78 -7.34 -8.49
CA LEU A 136 -41.50 -6.69 -8.69
C LEU A 136 -40.72 -7.28 -9.90
N ASP A 137 -39.98 -6.44 -10.62
CA ASP A 137 -38.94 -6.90 -11.50
C ASP A 137 -37.69 -7.21 -10.67
N VAL A 138 -37.12 -8.41 -10.86
CA VAL A 138 -35.94 -8.87 -10.10
C VAL A 138 -34.72 -8.90 -11.00
N ILE A 139 -33.65 -8.26 -10.56
CA ILE A 139 -32.34 -8.28 -11.24
C ILE A 139 -31.34 -8.98 -10.31
N ILE A 140 -30.93 -10.18 -10.69
CA ILE A 140 -29.87 -10.93 -9.99
C ILE A 140 -28.54 -10.47 -10.55
N VAL A 141 -27.68 -9.92 -9.71
CA VAL A 141 -26.38 -9.39 -10.12
C VAL A 141 -25.30 -10.38 -9.78
N THR A 142 -24.88 -11.16 -10.77
CA THR A 142 -23.88 -12.22 -10.63
C THR A 142 -23.20 -12.54 -11.95
N SER A 143 -22.02 -13.18 -11.89
CA SER A 143 -21.36 -13.78 -13.04
C SER A 143 -21.55 -15.31 -13.09
N ASP A 144 -22.20 -15.88 -12.09
CA ASP A 144 -22.40 -17.31 -12.00
C ASP A 144 -23.44 -17.78 -13.03
N LYS A 145 -23.06 -18.81 -13.82
CA LYS A 145 -23.95 -19.41 -14.82
C LYS A 145 -25.06 -20.25 -14.22
N ASP A 146 -24.88 -20.74 -12.98
CA ASP A 146 -25.81 -21.64 -12.33
C ASP A 146 -27.11 -20.89 -11.97
N LEU A 147 -27.01 -19.60 -11.65
CA LEU A 147 -28.14 -18.71 -11.41
C LEU A 147 -28.98 -18.42 -12.68
N MET A 148 -28.51 -18.79 -13.89
CA MET A 148 -29.32 -18.70 -15.12
C MET A 148 -30.57 -19.58 -15.07
N GLN A 149 -30.60 -20.62 -14.21
CA GLN A 149 -31.82 -21.43 -14.01
C GLN A 149 -32.98 -20.65 -13.41
N LEU A 150 -32.73 -19.51 -12.77
CA LEU A 150 -33.74 -18.65 -12.15
C LEU A 150 -34.32 -17.61 -13.10
N VAL A 151 -33.73 -17.41 -14.28
CA VAL A 151 -34.16 -16.43 -15.27
C VAL A 151 -35.51 -16.84 -15.87
N GLY A 152 -36.43 -15.90 -15.94
CA GLY A 152 -37.75 -16.12 -16.53
C GLY A 152 -38.81 -15.19 -15.96
N GLY A 153 -39.85 -14.90 -16.74
CA GLY A 153 -40.89 -13.98 -16.38
C GLY A 153 -40.33 -12.58 -16.02
N ARG A 154 -40.35 -12.22 -14.74
CA ARG A 154 -39.85 -10.94 -14.24
C ARG A 154 -38.40 -11.01 -13.69
N VAL A 155 -37.77 -12.20 -13.69
CA VAL A 155 -36.40 -12.38 -13.21
C VAL A 155 -35.42 -12.29 -14.36
N ARG A 156 -34.44 -11.42 -14.28
CA ARG A 156 -33.32 -11.28 -15.19
C ARG A 156 -32.00 -11.33 -14.43
N LEU A 157 -30.92 -11.65 -15.14
CA LEU A 157 -29.58 -11.67 -14.57
C LEU A 157 -28.76 -10.53 -15.20
N LEU A 158 -28.07 -9.76 -14.39
CA LEU A 158 -27.10 -8.77 -14.82
C LEU A 158 -25.70 -9.33 -14.63
N ASN A 159 -25.02 -9.57 -15.77
CA ASN A 159 -23.64 -10.07 -15.74
C ASN A 159 -22.64 -8.94 -15.83
N PRO A 160 -22.00 -8.55 -14.72
CA PRO A 160 -21.08 -7.44 -14.70
C PRO A 160 -19.72 -7.76 -15.36
N THR A 161 -19.42 -9.03 -15.66
CA THR A 161 -18.17 -9.42 -16.34
C THR A 161 -18.20 -9.20 -17.85
N LYS A 162 -19.37 -9.11 -18.42
CA LYS A 162 -19.59 -8.93 -19.86
C LYS A 162 -20.20 -7.56 -20.17
N GLY A 163 -19.66 -6.49 -19.56
CA GLY A 163 -20.11 -5.12 -19.84
C GLY A 163 -21.53 -4.82 -19.35
N ASP A 164 -21.91 -5.36 -18.17
CA ASP A 164 -23.26 -5.27 -17.61
C ASP A 164 -24.35 -5.88 -18.53
N LEU A 165 -24.02 -7.03 -19.14
CA LEU A 165 -24.93 -7.76 -20.01
C LEU A 165 -26.17 -8.18 -19.22
N LEU A 166 -27.32 -7.69 -19.63
CA LEU A 166 -28.61 -8.16 -19.12
C LEU A 166 -29.00 -9.47 -19.82
N VAL A 167 -29.25 -10.51 -19.05
CA VAL A 167 -29.57 -11.88 -19.52
C VAL A 167 -31.04 -12.16 -19.21
N ASP A 168 -31.85 -12.30 -20.25
CA ASP A 168 -33.21 -12.78 -20.24
C ASP A 168 -33.30 -14.24 -20.74
N GLU A 169 -34.49 -14.78 -20.87
CA GLU A 169 -34.68 -16.17 -21.29
C GLU A 169 -34.06 -16.46 -22.70
N GLU A 170 -34.18 -15.54 -23.65
CA GLU A 170 -33.61 -15.71 -25.00
C GLU A 170 -32.08 -15.76 -24.92
N LYS A 171 -31.52 -14.90 -24.09
CA LYS A 171 -30.06 -14.84 -23.88
C LYS A 171 -29.54 -16.06 -23.15
N VAL A 172 -30.32 -16.65 -22.23
CA VAL A 172 -29.96 -17.95 -21.60
C VAL A 172 -29.91 -19.05 -22.68
N VAL A 173 -30.91 -19.11 -23.58
CA VAL A 173 -30.90 -20.11 -24.67
C VAL A 173 -29.67 -19.89 -25.58
N GLU A 174 -29.34 -18.65 -25.90
CA GLU A 174 -28.13 -18.35 -26.68
C GLU A 174 -26.84 -18.81 -25.97
N LEU A 175 -26.72 -18.55 -24.64
CA LEU A 175 -25.50 -18.85 -23.85
C LEU A 175 -25.39 -20.31 -23.45
N MET A 176 -26.50 -20.94 -23.07
CA MET A 176 -26.54 -22.29 -22.51
C MET A 176 -27.05 -23.36 -23.49
N GLY A 177 -27.63 -22.96 -24.65
CA GLY A 177 -28.22 -23.87 -25.63
C GLY A 177 -29.54 -24.55 -25.20
N VAL A 178 -30.04 -24.18 -23.99
CA VAL A 178 -31.26 -24.72 -23.40
C VAL A 178 -32.02 -23.62 -22.68
N PRO A 179 -33.35 -23.73 -22.51
CA PRO A 179 -34.11 -22.75 -21.68
C PRO A 179 -33.70 -22.83 -20.23
N PRO A 180 -33.93 -21.75 -19.42
CA PRO A 180 -33.55 -21.67 -18.02
C PRO A 180 -33.96 -22.89 -17.18
N SER A 181 -35.17 -23.39 -17.36
CA SER A 181 -35.69 -24.58 -16.66
C SER A 181 -34.90 -25.88 -16.89
N LYS A 182 -34.03 -25.92 -17.94
CA LYS A 182 -33.20 -27.08 -18.30
C LYS A 182 -31.71 -26.90 -17.93
N VAL A 183 -31.35 -25.76 -17.39
CA VAL A 183 -29.97 -25.52 -16.92
C VAL A 183 -29.55 -26.54 -15.86
N PRO A 184 -30.38 -26.90 -14.85
CA PRO A 184 -30.03 -27.96 -13.90
C PRO A 184 -29.82 -29.33 -14.54
N ASP A 185 -30.53 -29.64 -15.63
CA ASP A 185 -30.36 -30.88 -16.38
C ASP A 185 -28.99 -30.96 -17.11
N VAL A 186 -28.55 -29.83 -17.68
CA VAL A 186 -27.21 -29.71 -18.30
C VAL A 186 -26.13 -29.87 -17.23
N MET A 187 -26.28 -29.21 -16.08
CA MET A 187 -25.34 -29.30 -14.96
C MET A 187 -25.29 -30.71 -14.38
N ALA A 188 -26.43 -31.42 -14.32
CA ALA A 188 -26.53 -32.80 -13.88
C ALA A 188 -25.67 -33.75 -14.71
N LEU A 189 -25.62 -33.59 -16.02
CA LEU A 189 -24.81 -34.42 -16.92
C LEU A 189 -23.33 -33.99 -16.93
N MET A 190 -23.07 -32.68 -16.91
CA MET A 190 -21.73 -32.13 -17.02
C MET A 190 -20.95 -32.27 -15.70
N GLY A 191 -21.62 -32.05 -14.57
CA GLY A 191 -21.00 -31.88 -13.27
C GLY A 191 -20.27 -30.55 -13.12
N ASP A 192 -19.70 -30.32 -11.95
CA ASP A 192 -18.81 -29.18 -11.69
C ASP A 192 -17.57 -29.63 -10.93
N THR A 193 -16.40 -29.38 -11.51
CA THR A 193 -15.11 -29.77 -10.90
C THR A 193 -14.72 -28.85 -9.75
N ILE A 194 -15.21 -27.61 -9.73
CA ILE A 194 -14.92 -26.61 -8.67
C ILE A 194 -15.68 -27.00 -7.41
N ASP A 195 -16.97 -27.35 -7.57
CA ASP A 195 -17.86 -27.73 -6.47
C ASP A 195 -17.85 -29.22 -6.19
N ASN A 196 -17.03 -29.97 -6.94
CA ASN A 196 -16.93 -31.42 -6.83
C ASN A 196 -18.28 -32.12 -7.08
N ILE A 197 -19.09 -31.58 -7.99
CA ILE A 197 -20.35 -32.21 -8.44
C ILE A 197 -19.98 -33.24 -9.51
N PRO A 198 -20.34 -34.53 -9.31
CA PRO A 198 -19.78 -35.61 -10.13
C PRO A 198 -20.19 -35.57 -11.60
N GLY A 199 -21.42 -35.18 -11.94
CA GLY A 199 -21.96 -35.31 -13.27
C GLY A 199 -22.14 -36.80 -13.69
N ALA A 200 -22.00 -37.06 -14.98
CA ALA A 200 -22.01 -38.40 -15.48
C ALA A 200 -20.65 -39.10 -15.30
N ARG A 201 -20.15 -39.12 -14.01
CA ARG A 201 -18.88 -39.79 -13.63
C ARG A 201 -19.02 -40.41 -12.23
N ASP A 202 -18.31 -41.54 -12.04
CA ASP A 202 -18.11 -42.04 -10.68
C ASP A 202 -17.00 -41.25 -9.96
N PRO A 203 -17.31 -40.56 -8.85
CA PRO A 203 -16.31 -39.83 -8.09
C PRO A 203 -15.25 -40.74 -7.45
N ASN A 204 -15.53 -42.02 -7.26
CA ASN A 204 -14.65 -43.01 -6.67
C ASN A 204 -13.74 -43.70 -7.71
N ASP A 205 -13.97 -43.53 -9.01
CA ASP A 205 -13.15 -44.09 -10.07
C ASP A 205 -11.76 -43.43 -10.08
N LYS A 206 -10.79 -44.16 -9.50
CA LYS A 206 -9.37 -43.78 -9.48
C LYS A 206 -8.68 -44.49 -10.66
N PRO A 207 -8.20 -43.78 -11.70
CA PRO A 207 -7.46 -44.40 -12.78
C PRO A 207 -6.19 -45.10 -12.25
N ALA A 208 -5.84 -46.21 -12.80
CA ALA A 208 -4.58 -46.88 -12.49
C ALA A 208 -3.38 -45.99 -12.85
N PRO A 209 -2.20 -46.10 -12.18
CA PRO A 209 -1.03 -45.34 -12.50
C PRO A 209 -0.68 -45.44 -13.99
N GLY A 210 -0.81 -44.32 -14.74
CA GLY A 210 -0.57 -44.26 -16.19
C GLY A 210 -1.85 -44.24 -17.05
N GLU A 211 -3.03 -44.51 -16.51
CA GLU A 211 -4.29 -44.40 -17.25
C GLU A 211 -4.88 -42.98 -17.09
N ARG A 212 -5.40 -42.46 -18.20
CA ARG A 212 -6.18 -41.17 -18.16
C ARG A 212 -7.57 -41.47 -17.58
N ARG A 213 -8.01 -40.64 -16.61
CA ARG A 213 -9.40 -40.68 -16.12
C ARG A 213 -10.39 -40.70 -17.28
N LYS A 214 -11.35 -41.60 -17.28
CA LYS A 214 -12.38 -41.66 -18.33
C LYS A 214 -13.12 -40.35 -18.39
N ALA A 215 -13.20 -39.74 -19.58
CA ALA A 215 -13.88 -38.46 -19.78
C ALA A 215 -15.39 -38.66 -19.59
N GLY A 216 -15.98 -37.94 -18.62
CA GLY A 216 -17.45 -37.86 -18.53
C GLY A 216 -18.05 -37.06 -19.67
N ILE A 217 -19.30 -36.67 -19.53
CA ILE A 217 -20.02 -35.85 -20.50
C ILE A 217 -19.62 -34.37 -20.24
N GLY A 218 -18.98 -33.71 -21.20
CA GLY A 218 -18.61 -32.30 -21.12
C GLY A 218 -19.75 -31.38 -21.54
N ASP A 219 -19.55 -30.07 -21.40
CA ASP A 219 -20.55 -29.02 -21.64
C ASP A 219 -21.32 -29.17 -22.98
N VAL A 220 -20.60 -29.26 -24.11
CA VAL A 220 -21.22 -29.42 -25.44
C VAL A 220 -22.06 -30.71 -25.52
N GLY A 221 -21.55 -31.82 -25.00
CA GLY A 221 -22.28 -33.10 -24.99
C GLY A 221 -23.53 -33.08 -24.11
N ALA A 222 -23.42 -32.49 -22.92
CA ALA A 222 -24.56 -32.35 -22.02
C ALA A 222 -25.70 -31.52 -22.66
N ARG A 223 -25.37 -30.37 -23.23
CA ARG A 223 -26.37 -29.55 -23.96
C ARG A 223 -27.04 -30.29 -25.11
N GLN A 224 -26.26 -31.00 -25.92
CA GLN A 224 -26.80 -31.81 -27.02
C GLN A 224 -27.77 -32.91 -26.53
N LEU A 225 -27.41 -33.58 -25.45
CA LEU A 225 -28.25 -34.62 -24.86
C LEU A 225 -29.56 -34.05 -24.31
N ILE A 226 -29.50 -32.90 -23.62
CA ILE A 226 -30.72 -32.27 -23.11
C ILE A 226 -31.59 -31.70 -24.21
N GLN A 227 -31.01 -31.18 -25.28
CA GLN A 227 -31.77 -30.77 -26.47
C GLN A 227 -32.43 -31.98 -27.13
N GLN A 228 -31.77 -33.14 -27.18
CA GLN A 228 -32.34 -34.36 -27.82
C GLN A 228 -33.39 -35.08 -26.97
N PHE A 229 -33.15 -35.20 -25.63
CA PHE A 229 -33.98 -36.04 -24.76
C PHE A 229 -34.91 -35.22 -23.83
N GLY A 230 -34.69 -33.91 -23.72
CA GLY A 230 -35.51 -32.98 -22.94
C GLY A 230 -35.19 -32.89 -21.45
N SER A 231 -34.66 -33.96 -20.83
CA SER A 231 -34.20 -33.91 -19.40
C SER A 231 -33.12 -34.95 -19.13
N ALA A 232 -32.43 -34.82 -18.01
CA ALA A 232 -31.42 -35.77 -17.58
C ALA A 232 -32.02 -37.15 -17.30
N GLU A 233 -33.23 -37.24 -16.74
CA GLU A 233 -33.95 -38.49 -16.49
C GLU A 233 -34.32 -39.21 -17.79
N GLU A 234 -34.80 -38.49 -18.78
CA GLU A 234 -35.13 -39.07 -20.08
C GLU A 234 -33.85 -39.52 -20.83
N ALA A 235 -32.74 -38.75 -20.70
CA ALA A 235 -31.45 -39.16 -21.25
C ALA A 235 -30.92 -40.47 -20.59
N LEU A 236 -31.14 -40.66 -19.30
CA LEU A 236 -30.81 -41.89 -18.58
C LEU A 236 -31.67 -43.07 -19.02
N LYS A 237 -33.01 -42.87 -19.09
CA LYS A 237 -33.93 -43.96 -19.52
C LYS A 237 -33.67 -44.39 -20.97
N ARG A 238 -33.26 -43.47 -21.80
CA ARG A 238 -33.03 -43.75 -23.24
C ARG A 238 -31.55 -43.73 -23.58
N ALA A 239 -30.67 -44.13 -22.64
CA ALA A 239 -29.23 -44.15 -22.83
C ALA A 239 -28.81 -45.01 -24.03
N ALA A 240 -29.50 -46.11 -24.29
CA ALA A 240 -29.26 -46.99 -25.44
C ALA A 240 -29.36 -46.26 -26.81
N GLU A 241 -30.13 -45.17 -26.93
CA GLU A 241 -30.29 -44.36 -28.13
C GLU A 241 -29.15 -43.37 -28.36
N VAL A 242 -28.25 -43.21 -27.38
CA VAL A 242 -27.14 -42.25 -27.47
C VAL A 242 -26.05 -42.80 -28.44
N LYS A 243 -25.85 -42.08 -29.55
CA LYS A 243 -24.93 -42.52 -30.63
C LYS A 243 -23.48 -42.71 -30.17
N ARG A 244 -23.00 -41.79 -29.31
CA ARG A 244 -21.63 -41.79 -28.83
C ARG A 244 -21.47 -42.83 -27.68
N SER A 245 -20.69 -43.88 -27.91
CA SER A 245 -20.50 -45.00 -26.97
C SER A 245 -20.05 -44.56 -25.61
N SER A 246 -19.07 -43.63 -25.53
CA SER A 246 -18.56 -43.09 -24.25
C SER A 246 -19.62 -42.37 -23.42
N TYR A 247 -20.59 -41.67 -24.06
CA TYR A 247 -21.68 -41.00 -23.36
C TYR A 247 -22.74 -42.01 -22.92
N ARG A 248 -23.04 -43.01 -23.76
CA ARG A 248 -23.94 -44.10 -23.42
C ARG A 248 -23.47 -44.82 -22.17
N GLU A 249 -22.20 -45.29 -22.21
CA GLU A 249 -21.61 -45.97 -21.05
C GLU A 249 -21.60 -45.10 -19.78
N ALA A 250 -21.34 -43.79 -19.90
CA ALA A 250 -21.38 -42.90 -18.77
C ALA A 250 -22.78 -42.78 -18.16
N LEU A 251 -23.83 -42.65 -19.00
CA LEU A 251 -25.22 -42.63 -18.54
C LEU A 251 -25.65 -43.96 -17.89
N GLU A 252 -25.31 -45.08 -18.52
CA GLU A 252 -25.68 -46.44 -17.99
C GLU A 252 -24.99 -46.73 -16.66
N LYS A 253 -23.73 -46.33 -16.46
CA LYS A 253 -22.95 -46.65 -15.27
C LYS A 253 -23.08 -45.64 -14.13
N CYS A 254 -23.34 -44.38 -14.46
CA CYS A 254 -23.28 -43.24 -13.50
C CYS A 254 -24.63 -42.59 -13.30
N GLY A 255 -25.76 -43.28 -13.59
CA GLY A 255 -27.11 -42.70 -13.48
C GLY A 255 -27.44 -42.11 -12.12
N GLU A 256 -27.05 -42.80 -11.04
CA GLU A 256 -27.26 -42.33 -9.67
C GLU A 256 -26.50 -41.01 -9.41
N PHE A 257 -25.26 -40.89 -9.92
CA PHE A 257 -24.45 -39.65 -9.78
C PHE A 257 -25.03 -38.51 -10.61
N VAL A 258 -25.62 -38.77 -11.76
CA VAL A 258 -26.35 -37.76 -12.55
C VAL A 258 -27.54 -37.23 -11.78
N LEU A 259 -28.34 -38.09 -11.15
CA LEU A 259 -29.50 -37.66 -10.35
C LEU A 259 -29.07 -36.92 -9.10
N LEU A 260 -28.03 -37.39 -8.41
CA LEU A 260 -27.40 -36.65 -7.31
C LEU A 260 -26.90 -35.29 -7.76
N SER A 261 -26.20 -35.21 -8.89
CA SER A 261 -25.70 -33.95 -9.44
C SER A 261 -26.82 -32.97 -9.78
N LYS A 262 -27.97 -33.46 -10.26
CA LYS A 262 -29.16 -32.65 -10.49
C LYS A 262 -29.68 -32.03 -9.18
N GLN A 263 -29.72 -32.83 -8.10
CA GLN A 263 -30.15 -32.36 -6.78
C GLN A 263 -29.18 -31.30 -6.20
N LEU A 264 -27.88 -31.49 -6.38
CA LEU A 264 -26.84 -30.58 -5.92
C LEU A 264 -26.84 -29.24 -6.70
N SER A 265 -27.09 -29.31 -8.02
CA SER A 265 -27.07 -28.12 -8.90
C SER A 265 -28.39 -27.35 -8.91
N LYS A 266 -29.49 -27.94 -8.44
CA LYS A 266 -30.77 -27.25 -8.37
C LYS A 266 -30.79 -26.25 -7.23
N ILE A 267 -31.12 -25.00 -7.56
CA ILE A 267 -31.28 -23.91 -6.57
C ILE A 267 -32.73 -23.99 -6.02
N PRO A 268 -32.91 -24.24 -4.71
CA PRO A 268 -34.21 -24.20 -4.09
C PRO A 268 -34.77 -22.75 -4.05
N THR A 269 -36.05 -22.61 -4.17
CA THR A 269 -36.75 -21.29 -4.16
C THR A 269 -37.71 -21.18 -3.01
N ASP A 270 -37.55 -22.02 -1.99
CA ASP A 270 -38.44 -22.19 -0.82
C ASP A 270 -37.66 -22.16 0.50
N ALA A 271 -36.42 -21.63 0.50
CA ALA A 271 -35.69 -21.40 1.73
C ALA A 271 -36.48 -20.46 2.66
N PRO A 272 -36.39 -20.64 4.00
CA PRO A 272 -37.21 -19.90 4.97
C PRO A 272 -36.68 -18.48 5.21
N VAL A 273 -36.44 -17.75 4.13
CA VAL A 273 -35.93 -16.35 4.14
C VAL A 273 -37.12 -15.42 3.87
N PRO A 274 -37.49 -14.55 4.82
CA PRO A 274 -38.65 -13.65 4.61
C PRO A 274 -38.24 -12.47 3.73
N LEU A 275 -39.07 -12.16 2.72
CA LEU A 275 -38.93 -10.93 1.93
C LEU A 275 -39.52 -9.76 2.76
N SER A 276 -38.68 -8.80 3.11
CA SER A 276 -39.11 -7.56 3.77
C SER A 276 -38.76 -6.36 2.92
N LEU A 277 -39.65 -5.86 2.11
CA LEU A 277 -39.42 -4.73 1.21
C LEU A 277 -39.07 -3.44 1.96
N GLU A 278 -39.59 -3.27 3.17
CA GLU A 278 -39.23 -2.13 4.01
C GLU A 278 -37.76 -2.13 4.35
N ARG A 279 -37.21 -3.30 4.75
CA ARG A 279 -35.78 -3.47 5.05
C ARG A 279 -34.87 -3.35 3.83
N LEU A 280 -35.35 -3.78 2.64
CA LEU A 280 -34.60 -3.78 1.41
C LEU A 280 -34.64 -2.44 0.65
N ARG A 281 -35.45 -1.49 1.13
CA ARG A 281 -35.57 -0.17 0.50
C ARG A 281 -34.25 0.58 0.58
N ILE A 282 -33.83 1.17 -0.55
CA ILE A 282 -32.63 1.99 -0.60
C ILE A 282 -32.83 3.22 0.28
N GLN A 283 -31.83 3.49 1.10
CA GLN A 283 -31.75 4.62 2.01
C GLN A 283 -30.58 5.53 1.61
N GLU A 284 -30.59 6.78 2.10
CA GLU A 284 -29.45 7.67 1.93
C GLU A 284 -28.24 7.11 2.68
N PRO A 285 -27.06 7.10 2.04
CA PRO A 285 -25.83 6.60 2.67
C PRO A 285 -25.39 7.42 3.88
N ASP A 286 -24.79 6.79 4.86
CA ASP A 286 -24.04 7.46 5.92
C ASP A 286 -22.72 8.02 5.35
N SER A 287 -22.76 9.28 4.94
CA SER A 287 -21.63 9.97 4.35
C SER A 287 -20.43 10.11 5.30
N VAL A 288 -20.68 10.11 6.62
CA VAL A 288 -19.60 10.20 7.64
C VAL A 288 -18.88 8.86 7.73
N ALA A 289 -19.64 7.77 7.91
CA ALA A 289 -19.09 6.41 7.97
C ALA A 289 -18.36 6.03 6.66
N LEU A 290 -18.92 6.39 5.49
CA LEU A 290 -18.27 6.18 4.20
C LEU A 290 -16.94 6.94 4.10
N ARG A 291 -16.90 8.17 4.55
CA ARG A 291 -15.68 8.98 4.54
C ARG A 291 -14.61 8.41 5.45
N GLU A 292 -14.97 7.98 6.65
CA GLU A 292 -14.05 7.33 7.57
C GLU A 292 -13.47 6.06 6.93
N LEU A 293 -14.31 5.21 6.36
CA LEU A 293 -13.88 4.00 5.66
C LEU A 293 -12.97 4.31 4.46
N TYR A 294 -13.36 5.26 3.60
CA TYR A 294 -12.55 5.61 2.43
C TYR A 294 -11.21 6.27 2.82
N THR A 295 -11.19 7.04 3.91
CA THR A 295 -9.97 7.63 4.44
C THR A 295 -9.02 6.56 4.97
N GLU A 296 -9.54 5.59 5.73
CA GLU A 296 -8.79 4.45 6.23
C GLU A 296 -8.18 3.62 5.10
N LEU A 297 -8.94 3.42 4.01
CA LEU A 297 -8.54 2.63 2.85
C LEU A 297 -7.73 3.41 1.79
N GLY A 298 -7.59 4.73 1.94
CA GLY A 298 -6.87 5.59 1.00
C GLY A 298 -7.60 5.87 -0.32
N PHE A 299 -8.94 5.81 -0.34
CA PHE A 299 -9.77 5.99 -1.55
C PHE A 299 -10.07 7.46 -1.85
N THR A 300 -9.06 8.24 -2.17
CA THR A 300 -9.15 9.69 -2.37
C THR A 300 -10.15 10.09 -3.45
N SER A 301 -10.23 9.34 -4.55
CA SER A 301 -11.21 9.58 -5.62
C SER A 301 -12.66 9.41 -5.14
N LEU A 302 -12.93 8.41 -4.29
CA LEU A 302 -14.27 8.17 -3.75
C LEU A 302 -14.63 9.22 -2.68
N ILE A 303 -13.66 9.69 -1.90
CA ILE A 303 -13.86 10.76 -0.92
C ILE A 303 -14.27 12.06 -1.61
N LYS A 304 -13.62 12.43 -2.71
CA LYS A 304 -13.95 13.64 -3.49
C LYS A 304 -15.39 13.69 -3.95
N GLU A 305 -15.95 12.53 -4.26
CA GLU A 305 -17.36 12.46 -4.70
C GLU A 305 -18.36 12.52 -3.54
N LEU A 306 -17.94 12.23 -2.31
CA LEU A 306 -18.77 12.39 -1.10
C LEU A 306 -18.73 13.82 -0.53
N ALA A 307 -17.81 14.66 -1.01
CA ALA A 307 -17.75 16.03 -0.53
C ALA A 307 -19.03 16.74 -0.94
N PRO A 308 -19.71 17.45 -0.03
CA PRO A 308 -20.84 18.25 -0.41
C PRO A 308 -20.36 19.31 -1.40
N VAL A 309 -21.11 19.52 -2.46
CA VAL A 309 -20.99 20.70 -3.31
C VAL A 309 -21.40 21.86 -2.42
N VAL A 310 -20.45 22.71 -2.07
CA VAL A 310 -20.67 23.76 -1.08
C VAL A 310 -21.37 24.92 -1.75
N ASP A 311 -22.65 25.11 -1.44
CA ASP A 311 -23.31 26.39 -1.49
C ASP A 311 -22.90 27.19 -0.23
N GLU A 312 -21.64 27.62 -0.15
CA GLU A 312 -21.26 28.57 0.87
C GLU A 312 -21.36 29.99 0.34
N LYS A 313 -21.84 30.89 1.20
CA LYS A 313 -21.71 32.32 1.03
C LYS A 313 -20.31 32.60 0.50
N ALA A 314 -20.23 33.06 -0.74
CA ALA A 314 -18.97 33.43 -1.36
C ALA A 314 -18.19 34.31 -0.38
N THR A 315 -17.07 33.82 0.11
CA THR A 315 -16.11 34.62 0.84
C THR A 315 -15.57 35.63 -0.17
N ASP A 316 -15.62 36.87 0.16
CA ASP A 316 -15.19 37.96 -0.74
C ASP A 316 -13.65 37.94 -0.78
N TYR A 317 -13.11 37.25 -1.76
CA TYR A 317 -11.66 37.16 -1.97
C TYR A 317 -11.21 38.29 -2.88
N ALA A 318 -10.45 39.22 -2.34
CA ALA A 318 -9.92 40.35 -3.11
C ALA A 318 -8.70 39.93 -3.96
N ALA A 319 -8.70 40.23 -5.26
CA ALA A 319 -7.50 40.25 -6.08
C ALA A 319 -6.83 41.63 -5.95
N LEU A 320 -5.59 41.68 -5.50
CA LEU A 320 -4.83 42.92 -5.36
C LEU A 320 -3.86 43.08 -6.53
N ASN A 321 -4.07 44.10 -7.33
CA ASN A 321 -3.36 44.27 -8.60
C ASN A 321 -2.36 45.42 -8.58
N SER A 322 -2.17 46.09 -7.45
CA SER A 322 -1.25 47.24 -7.32
C SER A 322 -0.39 47.19 -6.06
N PRO A 323 0.82 47.81 -6.08
CA PRO A 323 1.66 47.96 -4.90
C PRO A 323 1.00 48.70 -3.74
N ALA A 324 0.14 49.67 -4.06
CA ALA A 324 -0.58 50.44 -3.07
C ALA A 324 -1.64 49.61 -2.34
N GLU A 325 -2.41 48.82 -3.06
CA GLU A 325 -3.40 47.88 -2.49
C GLU A 325 -2.72 46.83 -1.63
N LEU A 326 -1.60 46.23 -2.12
CA LEU A 326 -0.82 45.29 -1.34
C LEU A 326 -0.36 45.91 -0.02
N LYS A 327 0.27 47.10 -0.10
CA LYS A 327 0.78 47.77 1.07
C LYS A 327 -0.35 48.06 2.06
N ALA A 328 -1.46 48.62 1.58
CA ALA A 328 -2.62 48.92 2.43
C ALA A 328 -3.16 47.63 3.10
N PHE A 329 -3.23 46.51 2.38
CA PHE A 329 -3.66 45.24 2.95
C PHE A 329 -2.67 44.75 4.02
N LEU A 330 -1.35 44.72 3.72
CA LEU A 330 -0.34 44.28 4.68
C LEU A 330 -0.27 45.18 5.93
N ASP A 331 -0.45 46.52 5.75
CA ASP A 331 -0.47 47.47 6.85
C ASP A 331 -1.75 47.34 7.72
N SER A 332 -2.84 46.87 7.13
CA SER A 332 -4.09 46.59 7.86
C SER A 332 -4.01 45.41 8.81
N ILE A 333 -3.01 44.53 8.63
CA ILE A 333 -2.80 43.34 9.50
C ILE A 333 -2.06 43.77 10.77
N PRO A 334 -2.68 43.74 11.96
CA PRO A 334 -2.02 44.10 13.20
C PRO A 334 -0.80 43.21 13.49
N ARG A 335 0.24 43.77 14.11
CA ARG A 335 1.34 42.99 14.63
C ARG A 335 0.84 42.03 15.71
N GLY A 336 1.28 40.78 15.65
CA GLY A 336 0.84 39.69 16.56
C GLY A 336 -0.44 38.98 16.13
N GLN A 337 -1.16 39.49 15.10
CA GLN A 337 -2.27 38.77 14.50
C GLN A 337 -1.74 37.69 13.54
N GLU A 338 -2.27 36.48 13.65
CA GLU A 338 -1.96 35.39 12.73
C GLU A 338 -2.48 35.66 11.32
N ALA A 339 -1.65 35.38 10.33
CA ALA A 339 -2.00 35.42 8.92
C ALA A 339 -1.64 34.11 8.25
N ALA A 340 -2.57 33.50 7.58
CA ALA A 340 -2.31 32.30 6.76
C ALA A 340 -1.73 32.74 5.42
N VAL A 341 -0.68 32.05 4.98
CA VAL A 341 0.06 32.34 3.75
C VAL A 341 0.15 31.09 2.91
N TRP A 342 -0.28 31.18 1.65
CA TRP A 342 -0.14 30.16 0.64
C TRP A 342 0.70 30.67 -0.52
N LEU A 343 1.61 29.82 -1.04
CA LEU A 343 2.39 30.09 -2.25
C LEU A 343 1.76 29.34 -3.42
N ALA A 344 1.33 30.04 -4.46
CA ALA A 344 0.95 29.45 -5.72
C ALA A 344 2.21 29.22 -6.55
N LEU A 345 2.44 27.99 -6.96
CA LEU A 345 3.67 27.52 -7.63
C LEU A 345 3.43 27.26 -9.10
N ASP A 346 4.50 27.14 -9.88
CA ASP A 346 4.46 26.80 -11.31
C ASP A 346 4.14 25.31 -11.59
N SER A 347 4.11 24.47 -10.57
CA SER A 347 3.57 23.11 -10.62
C SER A 347 2.51 22.94 -9.53
N GLU A 348 1.43 22.20 -9.84
CA GLU A 348 0.45 21.73 -8.85
C GLU A 348 0.75 20.29 -8.39
N ASP A 349 1.76 19.64 -8.98
CA ASP A 349 2.17 18.29 -8.57
C ASP A 349 3.12 18.38 -7.38
N PRO A 350 2.72 17.88 -6.20
CA PRO A 350 3.58 17.89 -5.02
C PRO A 350 4.91 17.13 -5.22
N GLU A 351 5.01 16.24 -6.20
CA GLU A 351 6.26 15.53 -6.51
C GLU A 351 7.25 16.39 -7.30
N GLU A 352 6.79 17.46 -7.93
CA GLU A 352 7.62 18.42 -8.66
C GLU A 352 8.03 19.63 -7.82
N GLU A 353 7.38 19.88 -6.67
CA GLU A 353 7.73 20.98 -5.77
C GLU A 353 9.08 20.74 -5.09
N GLY A 354 10.03 21.65 -5.23
CA GLY A 354 11.36 21.51 -4.65
C GLY A 354 12.30 22.69 -4.97
N PHE A 355 13.59 22.44 -4.94
CA PHE A 355 14.60 23.44 -5.33
C PHE A 355 14.44 23.83 -6.80
N GLY A 356 14.35 25.12 -7.06
CA GLY A 356 14.13 25.66 -8.42
C GLY A 356 12.66 25.92 -8.78
N THR A 357 11.70 25.54 -7.94
CA THR A 357 10.28 25.86 -8.11
C THR A 357 10.06 27.37 -8.08
N ARG A 358 9.22 27.91 -8.98
CA ARG A 358 8.91 29.33 -9.05
C ARG A 358 7.58 29.67 -8.40
N VAL A 359 7.55 30.77 -7.68
CA VAL A 359 6.33 31.31 -7.09
C VAL A 359 5.59 32.14 -8.15
N LEU A 360 4.37 31.73 -8.50
CA LEU A 360 3.47 32.41 -9.43
C LEU A 360 2.54 33.43 -8.73
N GLY A 361 2.38 33.27 -7.42
CA GLY A 361 1.50 34.15 -6.66
C GLY A 361 1.52 33.83 -5.18
N ILE A 362 0.94 34.71 -4.38
CA ILE A 362 0.81 34.56 -2.94
C ILE A 362 -0.63 34.86 -2.54
N GLU A 363 -1.18 34.02 -1.68
CA GLU A 363 -2.47 34.24 -1.04
C GLU A 363 -2.25 34.50 0.44
N ILE A 364 -2.90 35.51 0.98
CA ILE A 364 -2.83 35.84 2.42
C ILE A 364 -4.25 35.95 2.94
N SER A 365 -4.54 35.29 4.06
CA SER A 365 -5.81 35.32 4.75
C SER A 365 -5.63 35.67 6.22
N THR A 366 -6.51 36.56 6.71
CA THR A 366 -6.59 36.95 8.12
C THR A 366 -8.04 36.93 8.56
N LYS A 367 -8.29 37.15 9.85
CA LYS A 367 -9.68 37.30 10.37
C LYS A 367 -10.43 38.45 9.75
N ALA A 368 -9.72 39.47 9.18
CA ALA A 368 -10.29 40.65 8.56
C ALA A 368 -10.60 40.47 7.06
N GLY A 369 -10.05 39.46 6.38
CA GLY A 369 -10.27 39.24 4.97
C GLY A 369 -9.16 38.44 4.30
N SER A 370 -9.40 38.02 3.07
CA SER A 370 -8.46 37.20 2.25
C SER A 370 -8.17 37.93 0.94
N ALA A 371 -6.90 37.86 0.51
CA ALA A 371 -6.44 38.49 -0.73
C ALA A 371 -5.42 37.58 -1.47
N ARG A 372 -5.38 37.69 -2.80
CA ARG A 372 -4.42 37.03 -3.68
C ARG A 372 -3.61 38.03 -4.47
N PHE A 373 -2.32 37.74 -4.64
CA PHE A 373 -1.38 38.46 -5.52
C PHE A 373 -0.86 37.48 -6.58
N ALA A 374 -0.82 37.94 -7.86
CA ALA A 374 -0.13 37.20 -8.92
C ALA A 374 1.32 37.70 -9.01
N ALA A 375 2.30 36.76 -9.10
CA ALA A 375 3.71 37.14 -9.16
C ALA A 375 4.10 37.86 -10.47
N ASN A 376 3.36 37.61 -11.55
CA ASN A 376 3.63 38.24 -12.86
C ASN A 376 3.31 39.75 -12.90
N ASP A 377 2.50 40.23 -11.95
CA ASP A 377 2.09 41.64 -11.84
C ASP A 377 2.87 42.38 -10.73
N VAL A 378 3.86 41.69 -10.12
CA VAL A 378 4.59 42.19 -8.96
C VAL A 378 5.84 42.97 -9.41
N ASP A 379 5.84 44.28 -9.26
CA ASP A 379 7.06 45.06 -9.44
C ASP A 379 8.05 44.82 -8.26
N ASN A 380 9.31 45.26 -8.44
CA ASN A 380 10.35 45.13 -7.41
C ASN A 380 9.97 45.73 -6.04
N ARG A 381 9.06 46.72 -6.00
CA ARG A 381 8.59 47.35 -4.76
C ARG A 381 7.60 46.47 -4.01
N MET A 382 6.77 45.73 -4.75
CA MET A 382 5.85 44.74 -4.16
C MET A 382 6.63 43.58 -3.57
N VAL A 383 7.63 43.06 -4.31
CA VAL A 383 8.54 42.00 -3.82
C VAL A 383 9.22 42.47 -2.54
N ALA A 384 9.76 43.70 -2.50
CA ALA A 384 10.43 44.22 -1.32
C ALA A 384 9.48 44.41 -0.12
N ALA A 385 8.27 44.90 -0.35
CA ALA A 385 7.28 45.11 0.73
C ALA A 385 6.83 43.75 1.30
N LEU A 386 6.54 42.78 0.45
CA LEU A 386 6.16 41.43 0.84
C LEU A 386 7.31 40.67 1.55
N GLY A 387 8.54 40.76 1.00
CA GLY A 387 9.74 40.22 1.61
C GLY A 387 9.97 40.73 3.02
N SER A 388 9.84 42.06 3.22
CA SER A 388 9.95 42.65 4.54
C SER A 388 8.88 42.20 5.52
N TRP A 389 7.65 42.03 5.04
CA TRP A 389 6.54 41.51 5.85
C TRP A 389 6.74 40.02 6.21
N LEU A 390 7.18 39.19 5.26
CA LEU A 390 7.50 37.80 5.49
C LEU A 390 8.67 37.59 6.45
N ALA A 391 9.67 38.47 6.39
CA ALA A 391 10.84 38.44 7.28
C ALA A 391 10.57 38.93 8.70
N ASP A 392 9.45 39.65 8.95
CA ASP A 392 9.12 40.14 10.30
C ASP A 392 8.68 38.96 11.22
N GLY A 393 9.56 38.57 12.14
CA GLY A 393 9.28 37.49 13.11
C GLY A 393 8.19 37.82 14.14
N LYS A 394 7.78 39.10 14.26
CA LYS A 394 6.68 39.52 15.13
C LYS A 394 5.30 39.40 14.47
N ARG A 395 5.25 38.94 13.24
CA ARG A 395 4.04 38.62 12.48
C ARG A 395 3.88 37.13 12.35
N PRO A 396 3.04 36.48 13.17
CA PRO A 396 2.87 35.02 13.14
C PRO A 396 2.20 34.58 11.84
N LYS A 397 2.78 33.55 11.20
CA LYS A 397 2.33 33.05 9.90
C LYS A 397 1.91 31.58 10.01
N ILE A 398 0.79 31.26 9.41
CA ILE A 398 0.28 29.90 9.25
C ILE A 398 0.61 29.44 7.83
N VAL A 399 1.29 28.31 7.69
CA VAL A 399 1.66 27.73 6.40
C VAL A 399 1.24 26.26 6.30
N HIS A 400 1.22 25.71 5.09
CA HIS A 400 1.01 24.26 4.93
C HIS A 400 2.32 23.50 5.05
N ASP A 401 3.25 23.69 4.13
CA ASP A 401 4.59 23.10 4.12
C ASP A 401 5.66 24.11 4.57
N PRO A 402 6.18 24.01 5.81
CA PRO A 402 7.18 24.96 6.31
C PRO A 402 8.54 24.78 5.63
N LYS A 403 8.85 23.59 5.11
CA LYS A 403 10.09 23.30 4.39
C LYS A 403 10.15 24.07 3.07
N LEU A 404 9.07 24.01 2.29
CA LEU A 404 8.96 24.73 1.03
C LEU A 404 9.11 26.25 1.23
N PHE A 405 8.45 26.79 2.25
CA PHE A 405 8.61 28.19 2.61
C PHE A 405 10.05 28.54 2.97
N SER A 406 10.72 27.66 3.73
CA SER A 406 12.13 27.86 4.11
C SER A 406 13.06 27.77 2.90
N LEU A 407 12.78 26.86 1.97
CA LEU A 407 13.57 26.66 0.75
C LEU A 407 13.53 27.89 -0.16
N LEU A 408 12.33 28.42 -0.39
CA LEU A 408 12.12 29.60 -1.25
C LEU A 408 12.66 30.92 -0.64
N ALA A 409 12.93 30.93 0.68
CA ALA A 409 13.50 32.06 1.38
C ALA A 409 15.05 32.09 1.38
N LEU A 410 15.71 31.04 0.90
CA LEU A 410 17.17 30.99 0.90
C LEU A 410 17.76 31.94 -0.16
N PRO A 411 18.94 32.59 0.10
CA PRO A 411 19.56 33.57 -0.80
C PRO A 411 19.86 33.02 -2.20
N ASP A 412 20.18 31.74 -2.30
CA ASP A 412 20.51 31.08 -3.56
C ASP A 412 19.30 30.58 -4.36
N SER A 413 18.08 30.77 -3.81
CA SER A 413 16.85 30.43 -4.53
C SER A 413 16.50 31.51 -5.55
N PRO A 414 15.97 31.17 -6.73
CA PRO A 414 15.54 32.17 -7.71
C PRO A 414 14.50 33.12 -7.11
N GLY A 415 14.92 34.37 -6.80
CA GLY A 415 14.09 35.38 -6.15
C GLY A 415 14.20 35.47 -4.63
N GLY A 416 15.11 34.71 -4.00
CA GLY A 416 15.28 34.67 -2.54
C GLY A 416 16.43 35.53 -2.03
N ASP A 417 16.10 36.72 -1.48
CA ASP A 417 16.91 37.42 -0.48
C ASP A 417 16.14 37.55 0.86
N GLY A 418 15.00 36.84 0.95
CA GLY A 418 14.02 36.99 2.01
C GLY A 418 14.05 35.89 3.05
N ARG A 419 14.50 36.21 4.24
CA ARG A 419 14.27 35.36 5.42
C ARG A 419 12.77 35.34 5.74
N ILE A 420 12.14 34.16 5.73
CA ILE A 420 10.80 34.00 6.28
C ILE A 420 10.94 33.71 7.78
N ALA A 421 10.32 34.55 8.61
CA ALA A 421 10.35 34.42 10.06
C ALA A 421 8.92 34.40 10.64
N GLY A 422 8.78 33.91 11.87
CA GLY A 422 7.49 33.91 12.57
C GLY A 422 6.48 32.88 12.07
N ILE A 423 6.90 31.76 11.47
CA ILE A 423 5.96 30.66 11.19
C ILE A 423 5.49 30.11 12.54
N SER A 424 4.18 30.20 12.82
CA SER A 424 3.53 29.75 14.06
C SER A 424 2.91 28.35 13.91
N HIS A 425 2.40 28.03 12.73
CA HIS A 425 1.71 26.77 12.46
C HIS A 425 2.07 26.20 11.09
N ALA A 426 2.20 24.87 11.03
CA ALA A 426 2.45 24.08 9.81
C ALA A 426 1.42 22.95 9.70
N THR A 427 0.38 23.14 8.89
CA THR A 427 -0.79 22.24 8.86
C THR A 427 -0.48 20.86 8.28
N MET A 428 0.51 20.74 7.38
CA MET A 428 0.96 19.44 6.87
C MET A 428 1.56 18.57 7.98
N LEU A 429 2.43 19.15 8.81
CA LEU A 429 3.07 18.43 9.92
C LEU A 429 2.06 18.06 10.99
N TYR A 430 1.10 18.94 11.31
CA TYR A 430 0.00 18.61 12.21
C TYR A 430 -0.82 17.42 11.70
N SER A 431 -1.24 17.48 10.43
CA SER A 431 -2.01 16.39 9.81
C SER A 431 -1.27 15.06 9.85
N PHE A 432 0.04 15.06 9.61
CA PHE A 432 0.88 13.86 9.71
C PHE A 432 0.98 13.33 11.13
N LEU A 433 1.20 14.19 12.12
CA LEU A 433 1.30 13.79 13.52
C LEU A 433 0.00 13.17 14.04
N VAL A 434 -1.15 13.74 13.65
CA VAL A 434 -2.47 13.26 14.07
C VAL A 434 -2.87 11.97 13.35
N ARG A 435 -2.56 11.86 12.05
CA ARG A 435 -2.96 10.71 11.21
C ARG A 435 -1.81 10.19 10.33
N PRO A 436 -0.75 9.62 10.92
CA PRO A 436 0.45 9.22 10.18
C PRO A 436 0.22 8.05 9.20
N THR A 437 -0.90 7.33 9.30
CA THR A 437 -1.24 6.20 8.43
C THR A 437 -1.99 6.58 7.16
N THR A 438 -2.31 7.87 6.97
CA THR A 438 -2.94 8.32 5.72
C THR A 438 -1.92 8.37 4.57
N ALA A 439 -2.41 8.08 3.35
CA ALA A 439 -1.56 7.94 2.17
C ALA A 439 -0.76 9.21 1.84
N ASN A 440 -1.35 10.39 2.05
CA ASN A 440 -0.69 11.67 1.84
C ASN A 440 -1.26 12.78 2.72
N HIS A 441 -0.53 13.89 2.80
CA HIS A 441 -0.88 15.09 3.55
C HIS A 441 -0.90 16.33 2.64
N VAL A 442 -1.22 16.16 1.36
CA VAL A 442 -1.43 17.25 0.40
C VAL A 442 -2.59 18.13 0.85
N PHE A 443 -2.48 19.44 0.64
CA PHE A 443 -3.39 20.42 1.19
C PHE A 443 -4.88 20.15 0.90
N ALA A 444 -5.22 19.83 -0.35
CA ALA A 444 -6.60 19.51 -0.74
C ALA A 444 -7.19 18.32 0.05
N GLU A 445 -6.38 17.29 0.29
CA GLU A 445 -6.79 16.10 1.06
C GLU A 445 -6.92 16.43 2.56
N VAL A 446 -6.07 17.32 3.09
CA VAL A 446 -6.15 17.77 4.49
C VAL A 446 -7.41 18.62 4.69
N VAL A 447 -7.71 19.54 3.77
CA VAL A 447 -8.94 20.34 3.78
C VAL A 447 -10.17 19.44 3.74
N LEU A 448 -10.19 18.48 2.80
CA LEU A 448 -11.31 17.56 2.66
C LEU A 448 -11.52 16.72 3.93
N ARG A 449 -10.45 16.22 4.52
CA ARG A 449 -10.47 15.33 5.70
C ARG A 449 -10.94 16.03 6.96
N HIS A 450 -10.48 17.27 7.20
CA HIS A 450 -10.73 17.98 8.47
C HIS A 450 -11.86 19.00 8.39
N LEU A 451 -12.09 19.62 7.23
CA LEU A 451 -13.13 20.64 7.05
C LEU A 451 -14.33 20.15 6.24
N ASN A 452 -14.23 18.97 5.63
CA ASN A 452 -15.26 18.44 4.72
C ASN A 452 -15.58 19.38 3.54
N ARG A 453 -14.54 19.95 2.93
CA ARG A 453 -14.63 20.91 1.83
C ARG A 453 -13.71 20.49 0.68
N THR A 454 -14.07 20.85 -0.54
CA THR A 454 -13.21 20.75 -1.73
C THR A 454 -12.78 22.13 -2.16
N LEU A 455 -11.57 22.24 -2.69
CA LEU A 455 -11.07 23.50 -3.25
C LEU A 455 -11.82 23.80 -4.56
N SER A 456 -12.34 25.03 -4.68
CA SER A 456 -12.96 25.53 -5.90
C SER A 456 -11.94 26.16 -6.85
N GLY A 457 -10.75 26.51 -6.33
CA GLY A 457 -9.73 27.26 -7.05
C GLY A 457 -9.93 28.79 -7.01
N ALA A 458 -10.85 29.27 -6.17
CA ALA A 458 -11.07 30.71 -5.99
C ALA A 458 -9.80 31.39 -5.43
N PRO A 459 -9.49 32.63 -5.87
CA PRO A 459 -8.33 33.39 -5.37
C PRO A 459 -8.40 33.59 -3.86
N GLY A 460 -7.34 33.27 -3.12
CA GLY A 460 -7.30 33.42 -1.66
C GLY A 460 -7.96 32.28 -0.84
N GLU A 461 -8.61 31.35 -1.49
CA GLU A 461 -9.32 30.23 -0.85
C GLU A 461 -8.37 29.33 -0.06
N ARG A 462 -7.17 29.03 -0.61
CA ARG A 462 -6.20 28.16 0.07
C ARG A 462 -5.71 28.77 1.37
N ALA A 463 -5.42 30.07 1.37
CA ALA A 463 -5.02 30.79 2.58
C ALA A 463 -6.16 30.86 3.62
N ASP A 464 -7.41 31.03 3.17
CA ASP A 464 -8.57 31.04 4.07
C ASP A 464 -8.76 29.67 4.74
N PHE A 465 -8.68 28.59 3.98
CA PHE A 465 -8.74 27.24 4.58
C PHE A 465 -7.56 26.93 5.50
N LEU A 466 -6.37 27.43 5.23
CA LEU A 466 -5.24 27.35 6.16
C LEU A 466 -5.56 27.99 7.51
N LEU A 467 -6.15 29.21 7.48
CA LEU A 467 -6.52 29.93 8.68
C LEU A 467 -7.54 29.17 9.54
N ARG A 468 -8.45 28.45 8.90
CA ARG A 468 -9.47 27.61 9.57
C ARG A 468 -8.92 26.28 10.07
N LEU A 469 -8.00 25.65 9.33
CA LEU A 469 -7.40 24.35 9.64
C LEU A 469 -6.47 24.38 10.85
N ALA A 470 -5.64 25.41 10.95
CA ALA A 470 -4.55 25.44 11.92
C ALA A 470 -5.00 25.31 13.37
N PRO A 471 -6.03 26.04 13.85
CA PRO A 471 -6.50 25.90 15.23
C PRO A 471 -7.07 24.51 15.54
N SER A 472 -7.83 23.94 14.60
CA SER A 472 -8.44 22.60 14.77
C SER A 472 -7.38 21.53 14.86
N LEU A 473 -6.42 21.50 13.93
CA LEU A 473 -5.33 20.53 13.92
C LEU A 473 -4.40 20.71 15.12
N ARG A 474 -4.11 21.96 15.54
CA ARG A 474 -3.33 22.23 16.75
C ARG A 474 -4.00 21.64 17.98
N ALA A 475 -5.30 21.81 18.14
CA ALA A 475 -6.05 21.25 19.27
C ALA A 475 -5.99 19.72 19.29
N GLU A 476 -6.02 19.05 18.12
CA GLU A 476 -5.84 17.59 18.04
C GLU A 476 -4.41 17.17 18.44
N VAL A 477 -3.38 17.88 17.98
CA VAL A 477 -1.98 17.65 18.37
C VAL A 477 -1.79 17.78 19.88
N ASP A 478 -2.37 18.84 20.48
CA ASP A 478 -2.32 19.06 21.93
C ASP A 478 -3.03 17.96 22.72
N LYS A 479 -4.23 17.56 22.27
CA LYS A 479 -5.01 16.46 22.86
C LYS A 479 -4.27 15.13 22.84
N LEU A 480 -3.51 14.85 21.80
CA LEU A 480 -2.72 13.63 21.66
C LEU A 480 -1.36 13.71 22.38
N GLY A 481 -1.01 14.87 22.97
CA GLY A 481 0.26 15.11 23.65
C GLY A 481 1.48 15.14 22.72
N LEU A 482 1.28 15.57 21.47
CA LEU A 482 2.30 15.60 20.42
C LEU A 482 2.97 16.96 20.25
N THR A 483 2.56 17.96 21.02
CA THR A 483 3.06 19.35 20.96
C THR A 483 4.57 19.42 21.09
N LYS A 484 5.15 18.75 22.10
CA LYS A 484 6.61 18.74 22.31
C LYS A 484 7.34 18.14 21.11
N LEU A 485 6.86 17.02 20.57
CA LEU A 485 7.43 16.38 19.39
C LEU A 485 7.43 17.32 18.17
N TYR A 486 6.31 18.00 17.94
CA TYR A 486 6.18 19.00 16.90
C TYR A 486 7.19 20.13 17.05
N GLU A 487 7.21 20.76 18.23
CA GLU A 487 8.01 21.98 18.49
C GLU A 487 9.51 21.71 18.57
N THR A 488 9.92 20.50 19.04
CA THR A 488 11.34 20.19 19.24
C THR A 488 11.98 19.38 18.13
N ILE A 489 11.17 18.69 17.29
CA ILE A 489 11.70 17.81 16.25
C ILE A 489 11.14 18.16 14.87
N ASP A 490 9.83 17.93 14.62
CA ASP A 490 9.33 17.95 13.25
C ASP A 490 9.29 19.35 12.63
N PHE A 491 8.95 20.37 13.41
CA PHE A 491 8.92 21.74 12.91
C PHE A 491 10.32 22.34 12.67
N PRO A 492 11.27 22.29 13.61
CA PRO A 492 12.61 22.83 13.36
C PRO A 492 13.36 22.11 12.24
N LEU A 493 13.10 20.83 12.06
CA LEU A 493 13.73 20.02 11.01
C LEU A 493 13.41 20.54 9.60
N ALA A 494 12.26 21.19 9.39
CA ALA A 494 11.87 21.70 8.07
C ALA A 494 12.91 22.66 7.49
N GLY A 495 13.43 23.58 8.31
CA GLY A 495 14.50 24.50 7.90
C GLY A 495 15.83 23.80 7.61
N VAL A 496 16.17 22.76 8.35
CA VAL A 496 17.37 21.95 8.11
C VAL A 496 17.28 21.26 6.75
N LEU A 497 16.14 20.60 6.48
CA LEU A 497 15.92 19.92 5.21
C LEU A 497 15.92 20.88 4.02
N ALA A 498 15.36 22.06 4.16
CA ALA A 498 15.41 23.08 3.13
C ALA A 498 16.86 23.46 2.76
N ARG A 499 17.74 23.64 3.76
CA ARG A 499 19.17 23.93 3.52
C ARG A 499 19.90 22.75 2.89
N MET A 500 19.58 21.53 3.27
CA MET A 500 20.14 20.31 2.66
C MET A 500 19.72 20.18 1.19
N GLU A 501 18.45 20.41 0.88
CA GLU A 501 17.92 20.39 -0.48
C GLU A 501 18.58 21.48 -1.34
N ALA A 502 18.73 22.69 -0.83
CA ALA A 502 19.40 23.78 -1.52
C ALA A 502 20.90 23.52 -1.73
N ALA A 503 21.58 22.91 -0.75
CA ALA A 503 22.97 22.53 -0.86
C ALA A 503 23.20 21.50 -1.99
N GLY A 504 22.32 20.51 -2.09
CA GLY A 504 22.45 19.41 -3.06
C GLY A 504 23.79 18.69 -2.98
N ILE A 505 24.01 17.72 -3.85
CA ILE A 505 25.26 16.93 -3.92
C ILE A 505 25.85 16.98 -5.33
N LEU A 506 27.19 17.11 -5.41
CA LEU A 506 27.90 17.10 -6.68
C LEU A 506 28.05 15.67 -7.21
N VAL A 507 27.81 15.51 -8.51
CA VAL A 507 27.92 14.21 -9.19
C VAL A 507 28.78 14.34 -10.43
N ASP A 508 29.70 13.40 -10.60
CA ASP A 508 30.53 13.30 -11.84
C ASP A 508 29.72 12.61 -12.95
N LYS A 509 29.20 13.43 -13.87
CA LYS A 509 28.42 12.95 -15.02
C LYS A 509 29.23 11.99 -15.90
N LYS A 510 30.53 12.23 -16.08
CA LYS A 510 31.35 11.38 -16.92
C LYS A 510 31.52 9.99 -16.35
N GLU A 511 31.67 9.90 -15.02
CA GLU A 511 31.71 8.61 -14.33
C GLU A 511 30.36 7.86 -14.47
N LEU A 512 29.23 8.55 -14.35
CA LEU A 512 27.92 7.93 -14.60
C LEU A 512 27.76 7.42 -16.03
N ASP A 513 28.22 8.17 -17.03
CA ASP A 513 28.18 7.75 -18.45
C ASP A 513 29.05 6.51 -18.68
N VAL A 514 30.21 6.41 -18.03
CA VAL A 514 31.09 5.21 -18.08
C VAL A 514 30.39 4.02 -17.44
N ILE A 515 29.76 4.21 -16.28
CA ILE A 515 29.00 3.17 -15.57
C ILE A 515 27.82 2.70 -16.42
N ALA A 516 27.09 3.61 -17.05
CA ALA A 516 25.97 3.28 -17.93
C ALA A 516 26.41 2.42 -19.13
N THR A 517 27.57 2.74 -19.71
CA THR A 517 28.16 1.97 -20.82
C THR A 517 28.55 0.56 -20.40
N LYS A 518 29.32 0.43 -19.30
CA LYS A 518 29.68 -0.89 -18.72
C LYS A 518 28.45 -1.74 -18.36
N ALA A 519 27.46 -1.12 -17.76
CA ALA A 519 26.20 -1.81 -17.43
C ALA A 519 25.47 -2.30 -18.68
N GLN A 520 25.48 -1.53 -19.78
CA GLN A 520 24.88 -1.94 -21.05
C GLN A 520 25.65 -3.11 -21.69
N GLU A 521 26.98 -3.10 -21.68
CA GLU A 521 27.80 -4.20 -22.17
C GLU A 521 27.49 -5.49 -21.39
N GLU A 522 27.42 -5.40 -20.07
CA GLU A 522 27.13 -6.55 -19.22
C GLU A 522 25.68 -7.08 -19.42
N LEU A 523 24.68 -6.18 -19.57
CA LEU A 523 23.32 -6.56 -19.91
C LEU A 523 23.26 -7.32 -21.24
N THR A 524 23.97 -6.85 -22.25
CA THR A 524 24.06 -7.51 -23.57
C THR A 524 24.70 -8.90 -23.45
N ARG A 525 25.74 -9.04 -22.64
CA ARG A 525 26.40 -10.33 -22.37
C ARG A 525 25.46 -11.33 -21.68
N ILE A 526 24.74 -10.87 -20.66
CA ILE A 526 23.77 -11.71 -19.92
C ILE A 526 22.59 -12.08 -20.83
N GLU A 527 22.08 -11.15 -21.63
CA GLU A 527 21.01 -11.36 -22.60
C GLU A 527 21.37 -12.45 -23.61
N GLN A 528 22.56 -12.38 -24.21
CA GLN A 528 23.07 -13.42 -25.10
C GLN A 528 23.21 -14.76 -24.40
N SER A 529 23.68 -14.78 -23.14
CA SER A 529 23.74 -16.01 -22.33
C SER A 529 22.35 -16.59 -22.08
N ILE A 530 21.36 -15.74 -21.80
CA ILE A 530 19.95 -16.17 -21.60
C ILE A 530 19.40 -16.77 -22.89
N TYR A 531 19.59 -16.13 -24.05
CA TYR A 531 19.14 -16.64 -25.34
C TYR A 531 19.86 -17.93 -25.73
N GLY A 532 21.16 -18.06 -25.39
CA GLY A 532 21.89 -19.30 -25.59
C GLY A 532 21.33 -20.48 -24.76
N LEU A 533 20.86 -20.23 -23.53
CA LEU A 533 20.25 -21.24 -22.67
C LEU A 533 18.89 -21.73 -23.18
N VAL A 534 18.11 -20.87 -23.84
CA VAL A 534 16.77 -21.20 -24.31
C VAL A 534 16.67 -21.49 -25.81
N GLY A 535 17.67 -21.09 -26.60
CA GLY A 535 17.76 -21.34 -28.04
C GLY A 535 16.96 -20.35 -28.91
N PHE A 536 16.39 -19.30 -28.35
CA PHE A 536 15.66 -18.24 -29.08
C PHE A 536 15.60 -16.93 -28.30
N GLU A 537 15.29 -15.84 -29.00
CA GLU A 537 15.16 -14.50 -28.41
C GLU A 537 13.75 -14.25 -27.89
N PHE A 538 13.63 -13.57 -26.72
CA PHE A 538 12.37 -13.13 -26.13
C PHE A 538 12.58 -11.88 -25.28
N LYS A 539 11.50 -11.17 -24.92
CA LYS A 539 11.60 -9.99 -24.06
C LYS A 539 11.75 -10.41 -22.58
N ILE A 540 12.98 -10.39 -22.06
CA ILE A 540 13.35 -10.83 -20.70
C ILE A 540 12.56 -10.06 -19.64
N ASN A 541 12.30 -8.77 -19.86
CA ASN A 541 11.51 -7.92 -18.94
C ASN A 541 9.98 -8.09 -19.09
N SER A 542 9.49 -8.91 -20.04
CA SER A 542 8.08 -9.24 -20.12
C SER A 542 7.73 -10.39 -19.17
N PRO A 543 6.93 -10.16 -18.12
CA PRO A 543 6.55 -11.23 -17.20
C PRO A 543 5.83 -12.39 -17.87
N GLN A 544 5.04 -12.10 -18.91
CA GLN A 544 4.29 -13.08 -19.65
C GLN A 544 5.21 -14.01 -20.48
N GLN A 545 6.11 -13.42 -21.28
CA GLN A 545 7.04 -14.20 -22.10
C GLN A 545 8.02 -14.99 -21.25
N LEU A 546 8.52 -14.39 -20.18
CA LEU A 546 9.39 -15.11 -19.24
C LEU A 546 8.67 -16.26 -18.55
N ALA A 547 7.40 -16.09 -18.16
CA ALA A 547 6.60 -17.18 -17.59
C ALA A 547 6.41 -18.34 -18.60
N GLU A 548 6.15 -18.02 -19.87
CA GLU A 548 6.05 -19.03 -20.95
C GLU A 548 7.37 -19.80 -21.11
N VAL A 549 8.51 -19.09 -21.09
CA VAL A 549 9.82 -19.76 -21.18
C VAL A 549 10.07 -20.65 -19.97
N LEU A 550 9.85 -20.17 -18.76
CA LEU A 550 10.14 -20.92 -17.53
C LEU A 550 9.24 -22.15 -17.37
N PHE A 551 7.92 -21.99 -17.57
CA PHE A 551 6.94 -23.00 -17.19
C PHE A 551 6.49 -23.89 -18.35
N ASP A 552 6.45 -23.38 -19.60
CA ASP A 552 6.00 -24.16 -20.77
C ASP A 552 7.16 -24.75 -21.57
N LYS A 553 8.23 -23.96 -21.79
CA LYS A 553 9.37 -24.43 -22.58
C LYS A 553 10.35 -25.26 -21.75
N LEU A 554 10.74 -24.77 -20.58
CA LEU A 554 11.67 -25.45 -19.68
C LEU A 554 10.98 -26.40 -18.69
N ASN A 555 9.64 -26.47 -18.67
CA ASN A 555 8.84 -27.31 -17.78
C ASN A 555 9.23 -27.20 -16.29
N LEU A 556 9.73 -26.02 -15.85
CA LEU A 556 10.05 -25.82 -14.45
C LEU A 556 8.76 -25.81 -13.63
N GLN A 557 8.72 -26.59 -12.56
CA GLN A 557 7.54 -26.62 -11.70
C GLN A 557 7.50 -25.37 -10.84
N PRO A 558 6.37 -24.64 -10.78
CA PRO A 558 6.22 -23.55 -9.84
C PRO A 558 6.46 -24.06 -8.41
N PRO A 559 7.10 -23.27 -7.54
CA PRO A 559 7.36 -23.68 -6.18
C PRO A 559 6.07 -24.13 -5.47
N ARG A 560 6.05 -25.32 -4.88
CA ARG A 560 4.87 -25.90 -4.19
C ARG A 560 4.37 -25.04 -3.03
N ARG A 561 5.23 -24.15 -2.52
CA ARG A 561 4.95 -23.24 -1.38
C ARG A 561 4.51 -21.83 -1.79
N SER A 562 4.59 -21.47 -3.07
CA SER A 562 4.02 -20.22 -3.54
C SER A 562 2.50 -20.28 -3.35
N ARG A 563 1.96 -19.40 -2.51
CA ARG A 563 0.50 -19.21 -2.28
C ARG A 563 -0.25 -18.87 -3.57
N VAL A 564 0.47 -18.56 -4.61
CA VAL A 564 -0.04 -18.25 -5.93
C VAL A 564 0.30 -19.44 -6.83
N LYS A 565 -0.68 -20.25 -7.16
CA LYS A 565 -0.62 -21.23 -8.28
C LYS A 565 -0.39 -20.54 -9.64
N SER A 566 -0.07 -19.25 -9.64
CA SER A 566 0.16 -18.47 -10.84
C SER A 566 1.60 -18.63 -11.31
N ARG A 567 1.78 -18.57 -12.61
CA ARG A 567 3.04 -18.54 -13.36
C ARG A 567 3.78 -17.22 -13.09
N SER A 568 4.02 -16.91 -11.79
CA SER A 568 4.67 -15.68 -11.35
C SER A 568 6.15 -15.68 -11.69
N THR A 569 6.66 -14.55 -12.17
CA THR A 569 8.08 -14.30 -12.40
C THR A 569 8.64 -13.28 -11.41
N ALA A 570 8.01 -13.15 -10.22
CA ALA A 570 8.51 -12.32 -9.13
C ALA A 570 9.88 -12.81 -8.63
N ALA A 571 10.66 -11.92 -8.05
CA ALA A 571 12.03 -12.23 -7.61
C ALA A 571 12.07 -13.44 -6.68
N GLU A 572 11.16 -13.55 -5.71
CA GLU A 572 11.07 -14.67 -4.77
C GLU A 572 10.89 -16.04 -5.47
N VAL A 573 10.07 -16.06 -6.53
CA VAL A 573 9.86 -17.29 -7.34
C VAL A 573 11.10 -17.62 -8.15
N LEU A 574 11.75 -16.61 -8.73
CA LEU A 574 12.97 -16.81 -9.50
C LEU A 574 14.14 -17.25 -8.60
N GLU A 575 14.24 -16.75 -7.36
CA GLU A 575 15.24 -17.20 -6.37
C GLU A 575 15.06 -18.70 -6.02
N GLU A 576 13.82 -19.18 -5.81
CA GLU A 576 13.57 -20.60 -5.58
C GLU A 576 13.89 -21.44 -6.83
N LEU A 577 13.56 -20.96 -8.03
CA LEU A 577 13.84 -21.64 -9.28
C LEU A 577 15.34 -21.61 -9.66
N ALA A 578 16.11 -20.65 -9.16
CA ALA A 578 17.55 -20.53 -9.39
C ALA A 578 18.37 -21.71 -8.84
N ALA A 579 17.81 -22.43 -7.84
CA ALA A 579 18.38 -23.68 -7.33
C ALA A 579 18.20 -24.87 -8.31
N LEU A 580 17.23 -24.77 -9.24
CA LEU A 580 16.86 -25.85 -10.16
C LEU A 580 17.38 -25.65 -11.58
N HIS A 581 17.58 -24.40 -12.01
CA HIS A 581 17.99 -24.05 -13.37
C HIS A 581 18.78 -22.75 -13.41
N GLU A 582 19.74 -22.62 -14.35
CA GLU A 582 20.59 -21.42 -14.47
C GLU A 582 19.84 -20.18 -14.97
N LEU A 583 18.81 -20.35 -15.80
CA LEU A 583 18.07 -19.24 -16.40
C LEU A 583 17.46 -18.28 -15.35
N PRO A 584 16.73 -18.72 -14.31
CA PRO A 584 16.22 -17.82 -13.27
C PRO A 584 17.32 -16.97 -12.60
N LYS A 585 18.48 -17.56 -12.35
CA LYS A 585 19.63 -16.85 -11.78
C LYS A 585 20.12 -15.74 -12.72
N LYS A 586 20.24 -16.02 -14.00
CA LYS A 586 20.64 -15.05 -15.02
C LYS A 586 19.60 -13.93 -15.19
N VAL A 587 18.32 -14.27 -15.10
CA VAL A 587 17.23 -13.27 -15.15
C VAL A 587 17.26 -12.35 -13.93
N LEU A 588 17.54 -12.84 -12.73
CA LEU A 588 17.71 -12.02 -11.54
C LEU A 588 18.89 -11.06 -11.69
N GLU A 589 20.06 -11.57 -12.16
CA GLU A 589 21.25 -10.76 -12.44
C GLU A 589 20.95 -9.67 -13.48
N TYR A 590 20.31 -10.02 -14.58
CA TYR A 590 19.87 -9.08 -15.62
C TYR A 590 18.98 -7.97 -15.05
N ARG A 591 17.94 -8.34 -14.29
CA ARG A 591 17.00 -7.39 -13.69
C ARG A 591 17.66 -6.44 -12.69
N GLU A 592 18.61 -6.94 -11.91
CA GLU A 592 19.35 -6.12 -10.94
C GLU A 592 20.17 -5.04 -11.67
N ILE A 593 20.96 -5.43 -12.67
CA ILE A 593 21.77 -4.50 -13.45
C ILE A 593 20.90 -3.51 -14.23
N ALA A 594 19.84 -4.00 -14.89
CA ALA A 594 18.90 -3.17 -15.64
C ALA A 594 18.23 -2.10 -14.76
N LYS A 595 17.83 -2.49 -13.54
CA LYS A 595 17.22 -1.59 -12.56
C LYS A 595 18.22 -0.51 -12.12
N VAL A 596 19.44 -0.88 -11.76
CA VAL A 596 20.47 0.08 -11.32
C VAL A 596 20.85 1.03 -12.46
N LYS A 597 21.02 0.51 -13.68
CA LYS A 597 21.30 1.32 -14.86
C LYS A 597 20.18 2.34 -15.12
N SER A 598 18.94 1.88 -15.25
CA SER A 598 17.81 2.75 -15.59
C SER A 598 17.49 3.77 -14.49
N THR A 599 17.56 3.36 -13.20
CA THR A 599 17.19 4.22 -12.08
C THR A 599 18.24 5.25 -11.72
N TYR A 600 19.53 4.92 -11.92
CA TYR A 600 20.63 5.79 -11.48
C TYR A 600 21.54 6.23 -12.63
N ALA A 601 22.20 5.31 -13.35
CA ALA A 601 23.20 5.70 -14.33
C ALA A 601 22.62 6.54 -15.48
N ASP A 602 21.42 6.18 -15.99
CA ASP A 602 20.77 6.90 -17.08
C ASP A 602 19.92 8.08 -16.60
N ALA A 603 19.34 8.01 -15.38
CA ALA A 603 18.42 9.01 -14.88
C ALA A 603 19.12 10.18 -14.19
N LEU A 604 20.13 9.93 -13.33
CA LEU A 604 20.77 10.99 -12.55
C LEU A 604 21.40 12.10 -13.40
N PRO A 605 22.05 11.82 -14.55
CA PRO A 605 22.60 12.87 -15.41
C PRO A 605 21.56 13.89 -15.90
N ARG A 606 20.30 13.47 -16.03
CA ARG A 606 19.19 14.32 -16.49
C ARG A 606 18.62 15.19 -15.39
N LEU A 607 18.87 14.83 -14.13
CA LEU A 607 18.37 15.52 -12.94
C LEU A 607 19.40 16.50 -12.36
N ILE A 608 20.60 16.61 -12.97
CA ILE A 608 21.60 17.59 -12.58
C ILE A 608 21.04 18.98 -12.89
N HIS A 609 20.93 19.82 -11.87
CA HIS A 609 20.41 21.17 -12.02
C HIS A 609 21.37 22.04 -12.87
N PRO A 610 20.90 22.71 -13.94
CA PRO A 610 21.76 23.35 -14.94
C PRO A 610 22.58 24.52 -14.39
N VAL A 611 22.11 25.21 -13.35
CA VAL A 611 22.79 26.36 -12.77
C VAL A 611 23.79 25.94 -11.70
N THR A 612 23.41 25.00 -10.80
CA THR A 612 24.25 24.60 -9.66
C THR A 612 25.21 23.46 -10.02
N GLY A 613 24.93 22.70 -11.09
CA GLY A 613 25.68 21.48 -11.46
C GLY A 613 25.53 20.35 -10.45
N ARG A 614 24.55 20.41 -9.55
CA ARG A 614 24.34 19.47 -8.44
C ARG A 614 23.01 18.75 -8.58
N LEU A 615 22.87 17.63 -7.90
CA LEU A 615 21.58 16.97 -7.68
C LEU A 615 20.94 17.51 -6.40
N HIS A 616 19.69 17.91 -6.50
CA HIS A 616 18.88 18.42 -5.39
C HIS A 616 17.74 17.42 -5.13
N THR A 617 17.98 16.44 -4.24
CA THR A 617 16.92 15.51 -3.82
C THR A 617 15.92 16.24 -2.94
N ARG A 618 14.68 15.80 -2.97
CA ARG A 618 13.62 16.30 -2.10
C ARG A 618 13.44 15.36 -0.91
N PHE A 619 13.47 15.88 0.32
CA PHE A 619 13.16 15.14 1.53
C PHE A 619 11.70 15.30 1.94
N SER A 620 11.03 14.20 2.27
CA SER A 620 9.69 14.22 2.84
C SER A 620 9.71 13.83 4.31
N GLN A 621 9.08 14.65 5.15
CA GLN A 621 8.88 14.37 6.59
C GLN A 621 7.64 13.52 6.83
N THR A 622 6.75 13.41 5.85
CA THR A 622 5.44 12.76 5.95
C THR A 622 5.34 11.47 5.14
N GLY A 623 6.43 11.07 4.45
CA GLY A 623 6.44 9.90 3.55
C GLY A 623 6.51 8.54 4.25
N ALA A 624 6.85 8.48 5.54
CA ALA A 624 6.97 7.22 6.26
C ALA A 624 6.25 7.27 7.61
N VAL A 625 5.35 6.31 7.85
CA VAL A 625 4.54 6.20 9.09
C VAL A 625 5.39 6.11 10.36
N THR A 626 6.62 5.60 10.26
CA THR A 626 7.58 5.51 11.37
C THR A 626 8.22 6.84 11.74
N GLY A 627 8.00 7.88 10.94
CA GLY A 627 8.69 9.18 11.09
C GLY A 627 10.05 9.24 10.42
N ARG A 628 10.52 8.18 9.74
CA ARG A 628 11.73 8.24 8.90
C ARG A 628 11.54 9.24 7.77
N LEU A 629 12.60 9.91 7.38
CA LEU A 629 12.62 10.72 6.17
C LEU A 629 12.61 9.82 4.94
N SER A 630 11.97 10.27 3.88
CA SER A 630 12.10 9.67 2.55
C SER A 630 12.69 10.68 1.57
N SER A 631 13.37 10.18 0.53
CA SER A 631 14.03 10.98 -0.50
C SER A 631 13.38 10.67 -1.84
N THR A 632 13.06 11.71 -2.63
CA THR A 632 12.45 11.58 -3.95
C THR A 632 13.10 12.60 -4.92
N ASN A 633 12.98 12.36 -6.20
CA ASN A 633 13.41 13.22 -7.29
C ASN A 633 14.85 13.78 -7.18
N PRO A 634 15.90 12.90 -7.12
CA PRO A 634 15.88 11.44 -7.14
C PRO A 634 15.85 10.80 -5.75
N ASN A 635 15.44 9.52 -5.64
CA ASN A 635 15.59 8.76 -4.39
C ASN A 635 17.03 8.31 -4.21
N LEU A 636 17.79 9.04 -3.39
CA LEU A 636 19.20 8.75 -3.10
C LEU A 636 19.39 7.78 -1.92
N GLN A 637 18.33 7.50 -1.13
CA GLN A 637 18.40 6.57 0.00
C GLN A 637 18.42 5.09 -0.43
N ASN A 638 18.03 4.80 -1.68
CA ASN A 638 17.92 3.43 -2.20
C ASN A 638 19.09 3.02 -3.12
N ILE A 639 20.18 3.81 -3.18
CA ILE A 639 21.37 3.45 -3.97
C ILE A 639 22.02 2.20 -3.34
N PRO A 640 22.16 1.08 -4.09
CA PRO A 640 22.65 -0.18 -3.54
C PRO A 640 24.07 -0.06 -2.99
N ILE A 641 24.30 -0.67 -1.82
CA ILE A 641 25.64 -0.70 -1.19
C ILE A 641 26.33 -2.04 -1.45
N ARG A 642 25.56 -3.12 -1.57
CA ARG A 642 26.12 -4.49 -1.60
C ARG A 642 26.65 -4.91 -2.96
N THR A 643 26.03 -4.42 -4.03
CA THR A 643 26.39 -4.80 -5.40
C THR A 643 27.62 -4.04 -5.91
N ALA A 644 28.36 -4.63 -6.83
CA ALA A 644 29.52 -3.98 -7.45
C ALA A 644 29.12 -2.68 -8.17
N LEU A 645 28.07 -2.75 -8.99
CA LEU A 645 27.53 -1.62 -9.74
C LEU A 645 26.99 -0.51 -8.82
N GLY A 646 26.32 -0.87 -7.73
CA GLY A 646 25.84 0.11 -6.73
C GLY A 646 27.00 0.88 -6.07
N ARG A 647 28.10 0.20 -5.76
CA ARG A 647 29.33 0.85 -5.25
C ARG A 647 29.96 1.79 -6.28
N GLU A 648 29.94 1.43 -7.57
CA GLU A 648 30.41 2.32 -8.65
C GLU A 648 29.52 3.58 -8.74
N ILE A 649 28.18 3.44 -8.66
CA ILE A 649 27.28 4.59 -8.61
C ILE A 649 27.64 5.53 -7.45
N ARG A 650 27.97 5.00 -6.25
CA ARG A 650 28.39 5.83 -5.11
C ARG A 650 29.73 6.55 -5.36
N ALA A 651 30.62 6.00 -6.17
CA ALA A 651 31.86 6.67 -6.55
C ALA A 651 31.66 7.93 -7.40
N ALA A 652 30.55 7.98 -8.17
CA ALA A 652 30.18 9.15 -8.94
C ALA A 652 29.74 10.35 -8.10
N PHE A 653 29.39 10.16 -6.82
CA PHE A 653 29.09 11.24 -5.90
C PHE A 653 30.36 11.76 -5.27
N VAL A 654 30.79 12.97 -5.65
CA VAL A 654 32.15 13.50 -5.41
C VAL A 654 32.12 14.80 -4.61
N ALA A 655 33.19 15.08 -3.91
CA ALA A 655 33.41 16.38 -3.31
C ALA A 655 33.93 17.38 -4.38
N PRO A 656 33.60 18.67 -4.29
CA PRO A 656 34.25 19.71 -5.11
C PRO A 656 35.72 19.83 -4.80
N PRO A 657 36.55 20.40 -5.72
CA PRO A 657 37.98 20.66 -5.48
C PRO A 657 38.22 21.43 -4.15
N GLY A 658 39.20 20.96 -3.36
CA GLY A 658 39.53 21.51 -2.04
C GLY A 658 38.56 21.18 -0.92
N ARG A 659 37.59 20.27 -1.20
CA ARG A 659 36.65 19.77 -0.22
C ARG A 659 36.69 18.23 -0.13
N VAL A 660 36.10 17.70 0.94
CA VAL A 660 35.88 16.27 1.16
C VAL A 660 34.42 16.00 1.50
N LEU A 661 33.98 14.79 1.20
CA LEU A 661 32.77 14.25 1.80
C LEU A 661 33.11 13.62 3.14
N LEU A 662 32.27 13.85 4.14
CA LEU A 662 32.36 13.22 5.45
C LEU A 662 31.05 12.53 5.74
N SER A 663 31.12 11.22 6.02
CA SER A 663 29.99 10.38 6.46
C SER A 663 30.08 10.17 7.97
N ALA A 664 28.93 10.17 8.63
CA ALA A 664 28.76 9.82 10.03
C ALA A 664 27.55 8.88 10.18
N ASP A 665 27.80 7.66 10.65
CA ASP A 665 26.80 6.59 10.74
C ASP A 665 26.65 6.10 12.18
N TYR A 666 25.39 5.93 12.64
CA TYR A 666 25.13 5.34 13.95
C TYR A 666 25.38 3.83 13.94
N SER A 667 26.24 3.37 14.83
CA SER A 667 26.50 1.95 14.98
C SER A 667 25.36 1.26 15.74
N GLN A 668 24.59 0.41 15.04
CA GLN A 668 23.55 -0.48 15.61
C GLN A 668 22.49 0.26 16.44
N ILE A 669 22.02 1.42 15.99
CA ILE A 669 21.14 2.31 16.75
C ILE A 669 19.85 1.61 17.24
N GLU A 670 19.19 0.81 16.39
CA GLU A 670 17.95 0.12 16.78
C GLU A 670 18.16 -0.91 17.90
N LEU A 671 19.30 -1.62 17.92
CA LEU A 671 19.66 -2.55 19.00
C LEU A 671 20.00 -1.81 20.31
N ARG A 672 20.62 -0.64 20.24
CA ARG A 672 20.89 0.23 21.40
C ARG A 672 19.60 0.80 21.98
N ILE A 673 18.65 1.17 21.12
CA ILE A 673 17.30 1.60 21.55
C ILE A 673 16.58 0.41 22.19
N LEU A 674 16.66 -0.79 21.61
CA LEU A 674 16.08 -2.00 22.23
C LEU A 674 16.67 -2.27 23.62
N ALA A 675 18.00 -2.15 23.77
CA ALA A 675 18.65 -2.29 25.08
C ALA A 675 18.13 -1.26 26.09
N HIS A 676 17.91 -0.01 25.64
CA HIS A 676 17.34 1.06 26.47
C HIS A 676 15.90 0.76 26.92
N LEU A 677 15.05 0.30 25.98
CA LEU A 677 13.62 0.06 26.20
C LEU A 677 13.34 -1.23 27.00
N SER A 678 14.10 -2.28 26.72
CA SER A 678 13.93 -3.59 27.37
C SER A 678 14.58 -3.66 28.76
N GLU A 679 15.55 -2.80 29.00
CA GLU A 679 16.40 -2.83 30.21
C GLU A 679 17.04 -4.21 30.43
N ASP A 680 17.22 -4.98 29.37
CA ASP A 680 17.82 -6.31 29.46
C ASP A 680 19.26 -6.21 29.95
N PRO A 681 19.63 -6.91 31.07
CA PRO A 681 20.93 -6.73 31.68
C PRO A 681 22.07 -7.22 30.78
N ILE A 682 21.90 -8.34 30.04
CA ILE A 682 22.95 -8.89 29.19
C ILE A 682 23.17 -7.97 27.99
N LEU A 683 22.11 -7.52 27.36
CA LEU A 683 22.19 -6.63 26.20
C LEU A 683 22.77 -5.26 26.60
N THR A 684 22.37 -4.74 27.75
CA THR A 684 22.84 -3.45 28.26
C THR A 684 24.32 -3.51 28.66
N ASP A 685 24.75 -4.59 29.33
CA ASP A 685 26.16 -4.80 29.74
C ASP A 685 27.08 -4.93 28.52
N ALA A 686 26.68 -5.72 27.52
CA ALA A 686 27.44 -5.86 26.27
C ALA A 686 27.71 -4.50 25.58
N PHE A 687 26.68 -3.66 25.47
CA PHE A 687 26.85 -2.33 24.87
C PHE A 687 27.68 -1.37 25.74
N ARG A 688 27.59 -1.44 27.07
CA ARG A 688 28.41 -0.62 27.98
C ARG A 688 29.88 -0.99 27.93
N ARG A 689 30.18 -2.27 27.71
CA ARG A 689 31.57 -2.75 27.55
C ARG A 689 32.12 -2.56 26.14
N GLY A 690 31.30 -2.09 25.18
CA GLY A 690 31.73 -1.96 23.78
C GLY A 690 31.93 -3.30 23.09
N GLU A 691 31.29 -4.37 23.56
CA GLU A 691 31.37 -5.70 22.94
C GLU A 691 30.64 -5.73 21.61
N ASP A 692 31.09 -6.57 20.67
CA ASP A 692 30.32 -6.85 19.44
C ASP A 692 29.06 -7.65 19.79
N ILE A 693 27.89 -6.99 19.69
CA ILE A 693 26.62 -7.59 20.08
C ILE A 693 26.25 -8.84 19.29
N HIS A 694 26.67 -8.95 18.04
CA HIS A 694 26.42 -10.14 17.23
C HIS A 694 27.30 -11.31 17.68
N SER A 695 28.56 -11.03 18.05
CA SER A 695 29.45 -11.99 18.68
C SER A 695 28.93 -12.41 20.05
N ARG A 696 28.48 -11.47 20.86
CA ARG A 696 27.89 -11.77 22.17
C ARG A 696 26.64 -12.64 22.02
N THR A 697 25.76 -12.32 21.11
CA THR A 697 24.55 -13.12 20.85
C THR A 697 24.90 -14.53 20.35
N ALA A 698 25.94 -14.68 19.51
CA ALA A 698 26.40 -16.00 19.08
C ALA A 698 26.85 -16.87 20.26
N GLN A 699 27.59 -16.31 21.20
CA GLN A 699 27.99 -17.00 22.43
C GLN A 699 26.80 -17.44 23.27
N GLU A 700 25.85 -16.53 23.48
CA GLU A 700 24.66 -16.75 24.31
C GLU A 700 23.66 -17.75 23.69
N VAL A 701 23.46 -17.70 22.37
CA VAL A 701 22.46 -18.54 21.69
C VAL A 701 23.00 -19.93 21.30
N PHE A 702 24.28 -20.00 20.90
CA PHE A 702 24.90 -21.28 20.48
C PHE A 702 25.76 -21.91 21.56
N GLY A 703 26.02 -21.23 22.67
CA GLY A 703 26.87 -21.72 23.75
C GLY A 703 28.35 -21.89 23.36
N VAL A 704 28.82 -21.16 22.33
CA VAL A 704 30.19 -21.25 21.85
C VAL A 704 31.11 -20.29 22.60
N LEU A 705 32.33 -20.73 22.91
CA LEU A 705 33.33 -19.88 23.51
C LEU A 705 33.85 -18.83 22.51
N PRO A 706 34.35 -17.67 22.96
CA PRO A 706 34.87 -16.61 22.08
C PRO A 706 35.90 -17.11 21.07
N LEU A 707 36.78 -18.05 21.46
CA LEU A 707 37.83 -18.62 20.59
C LEU A 707 37.30 -19.65 19.57
N GLU A 708 36.12 -20.21 19.84
CA GLU A 708 35.48 -21.21 18.96
C GLU A 708 34.49 -20.55 17.99
N GLN A 709 34.25 -19.28 18.16
CA GLN A 709 33.27 -18.56 17.36
C GLN A 709 33.73 -18.41 15.90
N THR A 710 32.92 -18.91 14.99
CA THR A 710 33.12 -18.79 13.54
C THR A 710 32.46 -17.53 12.98
N ARG A 711 32.87 -17.12 11.77
CA ARG A 711 32.20 -16.04 11.02
C ARG A 711 30.74 -16.38 10.76
N GLU A 712 30.42 -17.67 10.60
CA GLU A 712 29.05 -18.13 10.37
C GLU A 712 28.20 -17.97 11.62
N HIS A 713 28.68 -18.33 12.81
CA HIS A 713 27.98 -18.09 14.06
C HIS A 713 27.62 -16.60 14.24
N ARG A 714 28.55 -15.70 13.93
CA ARG A 714 28.31 -14.27 13.99
C ARG A 714 27.29 -13.80 12.92
N ARG A 715 27.34 -14.37 11.71
CA ARG A 715 26.36 -14.06 10.64
C ARG A 715 24.95 -14.47 11.05
N VAL A 716 24.79 -15.69 11.56
CA VAL A 716 23.49 -16.20 12.03
C VAL A 716 22.97 -15.37 13.21
N ALA A 717 23.81 -15.05 14.18
CA ALA A 717 23.45 -14.18 15.31
C ALA A 717 23.01 -12.78 14.86
N LYS A 718 23.66 -12.21 13.81
CA LYS A 718 23.24 -10.94 13.21
C LYS A 718 21.82 -11.04 12.62
N VAL A 719 21.50 -12.12 11.91
CA VAL A 719 20.16 -12.34 11.35
C VAL A 719 19.13 -12.51 12.47
N ILE A 720 19.49 -13.20 13.56
CA ILE A 720 18.60 -13.37 14.73
C ILE A 720 18.34 -12.02 15.40
N ASN A 721 19.38 -11.24 15.71
CA ASN A 721 19.26 -9.94 16.38
C ASN A 721 18.31 -9.00 15.63
N PHE A 722 18.50 -8.85 14.32
CA PHE A 722 17.59 -8.03 13.50
C PHE A 722 16.22 -8.70 13.33
N GLY A 723 16.19 -10.03 13.17
CA GLY A 723 14.95 -10.79 13.04
C GLY A 723 14.03 -10.62 14.25
N VAL A 724 14.57 -10.61 15.46
CA VAL A 724 13.78 -10.37 16.69
C VAL A 724 13.17 -8.98 16.72
N ILE A 725 13.95 -7.94 16.37
CA ILE A 725 13.44 -6.56 16.30
C ILE A 725 12.26 -6.46 15.31
N TYR A 726 12.36 -7.14 14.17
CA TYR A 726 11.33 -7.11 13.13
C TYR A 726 10.21 -8.15 13.33
N GLY A 727 10.23 -8.89 14.45
CA GLY A 727 9.22 -9.91 14.76
C GLY A 727 9.22 -11.06 13.76
N LEU A 728 10.40 -11.49 13.30
CA LEU A 728 10.56 -12.56 12.33
C LEU A 728 10.05 -13.89 12.89
N SER A 729 9.18 -14.58 12.15
CA SER A 729 8.69 -15.90 12.53
C SER A 729 9.79 -16.97 12.35
N PRO A 730 9.67 -18.14 13.03
CA PRO A 730 10.57 -19.27 12.80
C PRO A 730 10.69 -19.67 11.32
N PHE A 731 9.59 -19.58 10.58
CA PHE A 731 9.56 -19.82 9.13
C PHE A 731 10.41 -18.79 8.36
N GLY A 732 10.24 -17.49 8.64
CA GLY A 732 11.01 -16.44 7.99
C GLY A 732 12.51 -16.52 8.32
N LEU A 733 12.85 -16.86 9.57
CA LEU A 733 14.24 -17.08 9.97
C LEU A 733 14.86 -18.31 9.24
N ALA A 734 14.09 -19.40 9.14
CA ALA A 734 14.51 -20.60 8.43
C ALA A 734 14.84 -20.31 6.95
N GLN A 735 13.98 -19.54 6.27
CA GLN A 735 14.23 -19.09 4.89
C GLN A 735 15.52 -18.25 4.76
N ASN A 736 15.69 -17.26 5.65
CA ASN A 736 16.85 -16.37 5.59
C ASN A 736 18.19 -17.08 5.85
N LEU A 737 18.17 -18.15 6.62
CA LEU A 737 19.36 -18.91 6.99
C LEU A 737 19.57 -20.18 6.15
N GLY A 738 18.55 -20.63 5.42
CA GLY A 738 18.58 -21.90 4.70
C GLY A 738 18.56 -23.14 5.61
N ILE A 739 17.92 -23.04 6.81
CA ILE A 739 17.86 -24.11 7.83
C ILE A 739 16.43 -24.63 8.00
N ASP A 740 16.26 -25.71 8.78
CA ASP A 740 14.93 -26.23 9.14
C ASP A 740 14.17 -25.25 10.07
N THR A 741 12.85 -25.20 9.90
CA THR A 741 11.95 -24.35 10.71
C THR A 741 12.00 -24.70 12.22
N LYS A 742 12.20 -25.99 12.56
CA LYS A 742 12.36 -26.41 13.97
C LYS A 742 13.66 -25.89 14.58
N GLU A 743 14.72 -25.88 13.79
CA GLU A 743 16.01 -25.32 14.23
C GLU A 743 15.92 -23.79 14.40
N ALA A 744 15.31 -23.09 13.47
CA ALA A 744 15.02 -21.66 13.59
C ALA A 744 14.18 -21.34 14.83
N ALA A 745 13.18 -22.18 15.15
CA ALA A 745 12.37 -22.01 16.36
C ALA A 745 13.20 -22.20 17.64
N ARG A 746 14.15 -23.14 17.65
CA ARG A 746 15.09 -23.32 18.78
C ARG A 746 15.98 -22.10 18.98
N PHE A 747 16.51 -21.51 17.92
CA PHE A 747 17.33 -20.31 18.01
C PHE A 747 16.55 -19.11 18.58
N ILE A 748 15.31 -18.91 18.14
CA ILE A 748 14.45 -17.85 18.68
C ILE A 748 14.13 -18.10 20.17
N ALA A 749 13.84 -19.33 20.54
CA ALA A 749 13.58 -19.70 21.95
C ALA A 749 14.80 -19.45 22.82
N ALA A 750 15.99 -19.92 22.41
CA ALA A 750 17.25 -19.68 23.12
C ALA A 750 17.58 -18.19 23.25
N TYR A 751 17.32 -17.41 22.20
CA TYR A 751 17.47 -15.96 22.25
C TYR A 751 16.60 -15.32 23.34
N PHE A 752 15.31 -15.64 23.38
CA PHE A 752 14.39 -15.07 24.39
C PHE A 752 14.60 -15.61 25.80
N GLU A 753 15.14 -16.80 25.95
CA GLU A 753 15.57 -17.32 27.26
C GLU A 753 16.73 -16.50 27.80
N ARG A 754 17.72 -16.20 26.99
CA ARG A 754 18.90 -15.40 27.38
C ARG A 754 18.57 -13.92 27.53
N TYR A 755 17.86 -13.35 26.58
CA TYR A 755 17.44 -11.94 26.60
C TYR A 755 15.99 -11.80 27.13
N SER A 756 15.77 -12.26 28.37
CA SER A 756 14.41 -12.30 28.96
C SER A 756 13.79 -10.92 29.14
N GLY A 757 14.60 -9.87 29.33
CA GLY A 757 14.15 -8.48 29.38
C GLY A 757 13.57 -8.03 28.05
N VAL A 758 14.19 -8.43 26.95
CA VAL A 758 13.68 -8.16 25.59
C VAL A 758 12.31 -8.80 25.41
N LYS A 759 12.15 -10.10 25.77
CA LYS A 759 10.86 -10.80 25.68
C LYS A 759 9.76 -10.08 26.46
N LYS A 760 10.04 -9.74 27.73
CA LYS A 760 9.09 -9.02 28.60
C LYS A 760 8.68 -7.67 28.02
N TYR A 761 9.62 -6.93 27.44
CA TYR A 761 9.36 -5.64 26.81
C TYR A 761 8.43 -5.81 25.61
N LEU A 762 8.72 -6.74 24.68
CA LEU A 762 7.93 -6.96 23.48
C LEU A 762 6.50 -7.42 23.81
N ASP A 763 6.34 -8.32 24.77
CA ASP A 763 5.01 -8.78 25.22
C ASP A 763 4.21 -7.64 25.85
N ARG A 764 4.85 -6.80 26.68
CA ARG A 764 4.24 -5.61 27.27
C ARG A 764 3.81 -4.63 26.19
N GLN A 765 4.67 -4.37 25.19
CA GLN A 765 4.39 -3.46 24.08
C GLN A 765 3.16 -3.89 23.27
N ILE A 766 3.01 -5.18 22.99
CA ILE A 766 1.82 -5.72 22.34
C ILE A 766 0.58 -5.52 23.21
N ALA A 767 0.66 -5.83 24.51
CA ALA A 767 -0.46 -5.70 25.44
C ALA A 767 -0.92 -4.24 25.59
N GLU A 768 0.02 -3.29 25.72
CA GLU A 768 -0.28 -1.86 25.77
C GLU A 768 -0.91 -1.35 24.48
N THR A 769 -0.38 -1.79 23.32
CA THR A 769 -0.95 -1.42 21.99
C THR A 769 -2.37 -1.95 21.83
N ARG A 770 -2.67 -3.18 22.29
CA ARG A 770 -4.05 -3.73 22.27
C ARG A 770 -5.02 -2.90 23.12
N LYS A 771 -4.54 -2.36 24.24
CA LYS A 771 -5.35 -1.54 25.15
C LYS A 771 -5.58 -0.12 24.62
N SER A 772 -4.54 0.51 24.04
CA SER A 772 -4.57 1.90 23.61
C SER A 772 -5.04 2.10 22.15
N GLY A 773 -4.95 1.06 21.30
CA GLY A 773 -5.18 1.15 19.87
C GLY A 773 -4.03 1.77 19.07
N PHE A 774 -2.91 2.13 19.73
CA PHE A 774 -1.72 2.70 19.07
C PHE A 774 -0.43 2.29 19.80
N THR A 775 0.68 2.36 19.09
CA THR A 775 2.03 2.26 19.69
C THR A 775 2.69 3.64 19.74
N LYS A 776 3.66 3.82 20.66
CA LYS A 776 4.29 5.11 20.93
C LYS A 776 5.81 4.97 21.06
N THR A 777 6.57 5.94 20.50
CA THR A 777 8.03 6.04 20.68
C THR A 777 8.38 6.73 22.00
N ILE A 778 9.66 6.68 22.38
CA ILE A 778 10.18 7.42 23.57
C ILE A 778 10.04 8.94 23.43
N PHE A 779 9.95 9.46 22.20
CA PHE A 779 9.74 10.88 21.92
C PHE A 779 8.26 11.27 21.83
N GLY A 780 7.36 10.30 21.94
CA GLY A 780 5.93 10.52 21.95
C GLY A 780 5.24 10.32 20.60
N ARG A 781 5.97 10.05 19.52
CA ARG A 781 5.36 9.77 18.20
C ARG A 781 4.44 8.57 18.29
N ILE A 782 3.20 8.72 17.80
CA ILE A 782 2.17 7.67 17.83
C ILE A 782 2.01 7.03 16.45
N ARG A 783 1.67 5.73 16.46
CA ARG A 783 1.20 5.01 15.27
C ARG A 783 -0.07 4.25 15.62
N PRO A 784 -1.23 4.63 15.06
CA PRO A 784 -2.48 3.88 15.24
C PRO A 784 -2.37 2.45 14.70
N MET A 785 -2.98 1.50 15.40
CA MET A 785 -2.95 0.05 15.09
C MET A 785 -4.35 -0.56 15.24
N PRO A 786 -5.34 -0.17 14.43
CA PRO A 786 -6.69 -0.71 14.54
C PRO A 786 -6.74 -2.23 14.34
N GLU A 787 -5.80 -2.79 13.57
CA GLU A 787 -5.74 -4.21 13.25
C GLU A 787 -5.24 -5.10 14.41
N ILE A 788 -4.73 -4.51 15.51
CA ILE A 788 -4.14 -5.26 16.64
C ILE A 788 -5.16 -6.14 17.37
N THR A 789 -6.44 -5.82 17.29
CA THR A 789 -7.56 -6.58 17.86
C THR A 789 -8.35 -7.35 16.81
N SER A 790 -7.86 -7.41 15.57
CA SER A 790 -8.56 -8.12 14.49
C SER A 790 -8.78 -9.60 14.82
N PRO A 791 -9.96 -10.15 14.55
CA PRO A 791 -10.22 -11.58 14.66
C PRO A 791 -9.38 -12.38 13.65
N GLN A 792 -8.95 -11.77 12.57
CA GLN A 792 -8.12 -12.42 11.55
C GLN A 792 -6.67 -12.53 12.02
N VAL A 793 -6.19 -13.77 12.14
CA VAL A 793 -4.85 -14.09 12.69
C VAL A 793 -3.71 -13.40 11.91
N ASN A 794 -3.79 -13.36 10.58
CA ASN A 794 -2.72 -12.77 9.77
C ASN A 794 -2.60 -11.26 9.93
N LEU A 795 -3.74 -10.55 9.97
CA LEU A 795 -3.78 -9.11 10.25
C LEU A 795 -3.28 -8.80 11.65
N ARG A 796 -3.76 -9.55 12.64
CA ARG A 796 -3.32 -9.39 14.03
C ARG A 796 -1.82 -9.64 14.17
N ASN A 797 -1.29 -10.73 13.60
CA ASN A 797 0.14 -11.02 13.62
C ASN A 797 0.97 -9.94 12.91
N PHE A 798 0.47 -9.36 11.83
CA PHE A 798 1.12 -8.23 11.17
C PHE A 798 1.13 -6.99 12.07
N ALA A 799 0.00 -6.65 12.70
CA ALA A 799 -0.10 -5.53 13.63
C ALA A 799 0.79 -5.73 14.87
N GLU A 800 0.88 -6.94 15.42
CA GLU A 800 1.78 -7.27 16.53
C GLU A 800 3.25 -7.05 16.18
N ARG A 801 3.70 -7.54 15.00
CA ARG A 801 5.07 -7.29 14.52
C ARG A 801 5.33 -5.78 14.32
N THR A 802 4.36 -5.07 13.78
CA THR A 802 4.45 -3.63 13.58
C THR A 802 4.50 -2.87 14.91
N ALA A 803 3.73 -3.30 15.91
CA ALA A 803 3.73 -2.72 17.25
C ALA A 803 5.06 -2.95 17.98
N MET A 804 5.72 -4.10 17.78
CA MET A 804 7.05 -4.37 18.30
C MET A 804 8.12 -3.48 17.67
N ASN A 805 8.08 -3.31 16.34
CA ASN A 805 9.13 -2.63 15.57
C ASN A 805 9.05 -1.09 15.64
N THR A 806 7.83 -0.53 15.61
CA THR A 806 7.63 0.93 15.51
C THR A 806 8.33 1.75 16.60
N PRO A 807 8.34 1.35 17.90
CA PRO A 807 9.04 2.12 18.94
C PRO A 807 10.53 2.26 18.69
N MET A 808 11.20 1.23 18.17
CA MET A 808 12.64 1.25 17.90
C MET A 808 12.96 2.07 16.65
N GLN A 809 12.28 1.78 15.52
CA GLN A 809 12.50 2.52 14.27
C GLN A 809 12.12 4.00 14.38
N GLY A 810 10.98 4.29 15.01
CA GLY A 810 10.55 5.67 15.18
C GLY A 810 11.46 6.45 16.14
N ALA A 811 11.94 5.83 17.22
CA ALA A 811 12.91 6.47 18.10
C ALA A 811 14.26 6.71 17.40
N ALA A 812 14.74 5.79 16.57
CA ALA A 812 15.95 5.98 15.76
C ALA A 812 15.78 7.16 14.79
N ALA A 813 14.61 7.25 14.11
CA ALA A 813 14.30 8.36 13.21
C ALA A 813 14.26 9.71 13.95
N ASP A 814 13.62 9.78 15.12
CA ASP A 814 13.54 11.02 15.90
C ASP A 814 14.91 11.42 16.47
N LEU A 815 15.74 10.44 16.84
CA LEU A 815 17.07 10.66 17.38
C LEU A 815 18.01 11.29 16.33
N ILE A 816 18.02 10.76 15.11
CA ILE A 816 18.83 11.36 14.02
C ILE A 816 18.33 12.75 13.65
N LYS A 817 17.02 13.01 13.70
CA LYS A 817 16.44 14.33 13.47
C LYS A 817 16.90 15.34 14.52
N LEU A 818 16.95 14.96 15.80
CA LEU A 818 17.49 15.80 16.87
C LEU A 818 18.97 16.12 16.62
N ALA A 819 19.76 15.13 16.20
CA ALA A 819 21.16 15.36 15.86
C ALA A 819 21.29 16.32 14.66
N MET A 820 20.47 16.17 13.62
CA MET A 820 20.46 17.06 12.45
C MET A 820 20.14 18.51 12.84
N ILE A 821 19.17 18.75 13.72
CA ILE A 821 18.78 20.08 14.17
C ILE A 821 19.93 20.74 14.95
N GLU A 822 20.56 20.01 15.88
CA GLU A 822 21.67 20.57 16.66
C GLU A 822 22.93 20.76 15.81
N LEU A 823 23.22 19.86 14.87
CA LEU A 823 24.32 20.00 13.92
C LEU A 823 24.14 21.22 13.03
N ASP A 824 22.97 21.41 12.47
CA ASP A 824 22.66 22.56 11.64
C ASP A 824 22.85 23.90 12.40
N ARG A 825 22.39 23.96 13.66
CA ARG A 825 22.60 25.11 14.55
C ARG A 825 24.08 25.37 14.78
N ARG A 826 24.88 24.31 15.06
CA ARG A 826 26.32 24.45 15.35
C ARG A 826 27.16 24.76 14.10
N LEU A 827 26.76 24.23 12.94
CA LEU A 827 27.42 24.48 11.67
C LEU A 827 27.25 25.93 11.21
N SER A 828 26.16 26.56 11.59
CA SER A 828 25.91 27.99 11.29
C SER A 828 26.91 28.92 11.99
N ASP A 829 27.63 28.44 13.00
CA ASP A 829 28.61 29.19 13.78
C ASP A 829 30.04 28.79 13.41
N GLY A 830 30.62 29.45 12.40
CA GLY A 830 32.05 29.34 12.09
C GLY A 830 32.50 28.08 11.36
N PHE A 831 31.60 27.46 10.58
CA PHE A 831 31.93 26.41 9.61
C PHE A 831 31.49 26.81 8.21
N GLU A 832 32.34 26.47 7.23
CA GLU A 832 31.97 26.48 5.80
C GLU A 832 31.41 25.13 5.35
N SER A 833 31.43 24.14 6.24
CA SER A 833 30.92 22.79 6.04
C SER A 833 29.40 22.79 6.07
N ARG A 834 28.76 21.90 5.32
CA ARG A 834 27.30 21.80 5.24
C ARG A 834 26.84 20.35 5.22
N MET A 835 25.69 20.06 5.83
CA MET A 835 25.00 18.79 5.74
C MET A 835 24.30 18.72 4.37
N ILE A 836 24.43 17.58 3.64
CA ILE A 836 23.93 17.46 2.27
C ILE A 836 22.96 16.30 2.07
N LEU A 837 23.13 15.17 2.77
CA LEU A 837 22.25 14.02 2.67
C LEU A 837 22.03 13.35 4.02
N GLN A 838 20.86 12.72 4.15
CA GLN A 838 20.54 11.76 5.20
C GLN A 838 20.11 10.45 4.52
N VAL A 839 20.76 9.33 4.83
CA VAL A 839 20.50 8.02 4.24
C VAL A 839 20.48 6.97 5.35
N HIS A 840 19.30 6.42 5.65
CA HIS A 840 19.05 5.50 6.77
C HIS A 840 19.50 6.09 8.12
N ASP A 841 20.60 5.58 8.71
CA ASP A 841 21.16 6.03 9.98
C ASP A 841 22.45 6.87 9.77
N GLU A 842 22.74 7.25 8.52
CA GLU A 842 23.92 7.98 8.06
C GLU A 842 23.58 9.44 7.73
N LEU A 843 24.48 10.37 8.14
CA LEU A 843 24.50 11.76 7.70
C LEU A 843 25.74 11.99 6.82
N LEU A 844 25.55 12.68 5.70
CA LEU A 844 26.63 13.04 4.77
C LEU A 844 26.84 14.55 4.76
N PHE A 845 28.08 14.96 4.85
CA PHE A 845 28.52 16.36 4.86
C PHE A 845 29.50 16.63 3.73
N GLU A 846 29.53 17.87 3.27
CA GLU A 846 30.57 18.43 2.42
C GLU A 846 31.34 19.48 3.21
N ALA A 847 32.64 19.31 3.31
CA ALA A 847 33.51 20.14 4.14
C ALA A 847 34.77 20.58 3.41
N PRO A 848 35.33 21.79 3.62
CA PRO A 848 36.67 22.11 3.27
C PRO A 848 37.65 21.11 3.93
N GLU A 849 38.70 20.69 3.24
CA GLU A 849 39.70 19.73 3.78
C GLU A 849 40.25 20.19 5.13
N LYS A 850 40.49 21.51 5.30
CA LYS A 850 40.98 22.12 6.55
C LYS A 850 40.01 21.95 7.75
N GLU A 851 38.72 21.77 7.49
CA GLU A 851 37.67 21.62 8.52
C GLU A 851 37.36 20.17 8.82
N ALA A 852 37.76 19.19 7.99
CA ALA A 852 37.31 17.82 8.06
C ALA A 852 37.46 17.18 9.44
N SER A 853 38.63 17.32 10.08
CA SER A 853 38.90 16.76 11.41
C SER A 853 38.07 17.44 12.50
N ARG A 854 37.91 18.78 12.44
CA ARG A 854 37.09 19.55 13.39
C ARG A 854 35.61 19.20 13.22
N LEU A 855 35.16 19.05 11.97
CA LEU A 855 33.79 18.61 11.68
C LEU A 855 33.53 17.20 12.19
N ALA A 856 34.42 16.24 11.94
CA ALA A 856 34.27 14.87 12.41
C ALA A 856 34.12 14.79 13.93
N ALA A 857 34.93 15.57 14.67
CA ALA A 857 34.83 15.65 16.14
C ALA A 857 33.48 16.23 16.59
N LEU A 858 33.03 17.34 15.97
CA LEU A 858 31.74 17.96 16.27
C LEU A 858 30.57 17.02 15.96
N VAL A 859 30.57 16.40 14.78
CA VAL A 859 29.48 15.50 14.38
C VAL A 859 29.39 14.31 15.32
N LYS A 860 30.53 13.72 15.68
CA LYS A 860 30.58 12.62 16.63
C LYS A 860 30.04 13.03 18.01
N GLU A 861 30.48 14.17 18.54
CA GLU A 861 30.01 14.71 19.81
C GLU A 861 28.49 14.89 19.83
N VAL A 862 27.96 15.58 18.79
CA VAL A 862 26.53 15.91 18.73
C VAL A 862 25.68 14.67 18.52
N MET A 863 26.05 13.76 17.59
CA MET A 863 25.29 12.56 17.34
C MET A 863 25.32 11.59 18.54
N GLU A 864 26.47 11.38 19.16
CA GLU A 864 26.57 10.53 20.37
C GLU A 864 25.85 11.16 21.56
N GLY A 865 25.79 12.49 21.63
CA GLY A 865 25.11 13.26 22.68
C GLY A 865 23.65 13.58 22.42
N ALA A 866 23.08 13.22 21.25
CA ALA A 866 21.74 13.64 20.81
C ALA A 866 20.61 13.23 21.80
N TYR A 867 20.77 12.11 22.48
CA TYR A 867 19.86 11.65 23.53
C TYR A 867 20.55 10.72 24.53
N LYS A 868 20.24 10.85 25.83
CA LYS A 868 20.82 10.02 26.88
C LYS A 868 20.08 8.68 26.98
N LEU A 869 20.59 7.66 26.31
CA LEU A 869 20.15 6.27 26.50
C LEU A 869 20.83 5.63 27.75
N ARG A 870 20.35 4.45 28.14
CA ARG A 870 21.00 3.61 29.18
C ARG A 870 22.32 3.00 28.72
N VAL A 871 22.55 2.99 27.42
CA VAL A 871 23.75 2.51 26.73
C VAL A 871 24.33 3.65 25.89
N PRO A 872 25.65 3.70 25.64
CA PRO A 872 26.23 4.75 24.81
C PRO A 872 25.75 4.65 23.36
N LEU A 873 25.50 5.80 22.74
CA LEU A 873 25.42 5.91 21.29
C LEU A 873 26.84 5.95 20.74
N LEU A 874 27.10 5.28 19.63
CA LEU A 874 28.41 5.28 18.96
C LEU A 874 28.24 5.66 17.52
N VAL A 875 29.12 6.53 17.04
CA VAL A 875 29.13 7.06 15.67
C VAL A 875 30.47 6.79 15.02
N GLU A 876 30.44 6.18 13.85
CA GLU A 876 31.59 6.00 12.98
C GLU A 876 31.63 7.15 11.97
N THR A 877 32.79 7.81 11.87
CA THR A 877 33.01 8.89 10.89
C THR A 877 34.07 8.47 9.87
N LYS A 878 33.82 8.78 8.61
CA LYS A 878 34.73 8.49 7.50
C LYS A 878 34.78 9.69 6.55
N ALA A 879 35.92 9.96 5.95
CA ALA A 879 36.04 11.06 5.00
C ALA A 879 36.74 10.58 3.70
N GLY A 880 36.41 11.22 2.58
CA GLY A 880 36.99 10.89 1.28
C GLY A 880 36.59 11.88 0.19
N LEU A 881 37.17 11.70 -1.00
CA LEU A 881 36.88 12.54 -2.16
C LEU A 881 35.57 12.14 -2.86
N ASN A 882 35.08 10.94 -2.61
CA ASN A 882 33.77 10.44 -3.09
C ASN A 882 33.10 9.55 -2.06
N TRP A 883 31.81 9.26 -2.25
CA TRP A 883 30.99 8.54 -1.27
C TRP A 883 31.36 7.05 -1.10
N ARG A 884 31.99 6.41 -2.10
CA ARG A 884 32.45 5.01 -2.01
C ARG A 884 33.73 4.86 -1.22
N ASP A 885 34.70 5.73 -1.46
CA ASP A 885 36.09 5.55 -1.02
C ASP A 885 36.42 6.28 0.29
N MET A 886 35.42 6.55 1.12
CA MET A 886 35.61 7.11 2.46
C MET A 886 36.30 6.13 3.40
N LYS A 887 37.27 6.60 4.19
CA LYS A 887 38.07 5.81 5.13
C LYS A 887 37.92 6.34 6.56
#